data_374a9ab137177959ec704b95bd84e0eb
#
_entry.id   374a9ab137177959ec704b95bd84e0eb
#
_cell.length_a   1.000
_cell.length_b   1.000
_cell.length_c   1.000
_cell.angle_alpha   90.00
_cell.angle_beta   90.00
_cell.angle_gamma   90.00
#
_symmetry.space_group_name_H-M   'P 1'
#
loop_
_entity.id
_entity.type
_entity.pdbx_description
1 polymer ?
#
loop_
_entity_poly.entity_id
_entity_poly.type
_entity_poly.pdbx_seq_one_letter_code
_entity_poly.pdbx_strand_id
1 'polypeptide(L)'
;MELYELKNIIGNNKIALYGIGTETERFLKENGKKLSIVGLLDGFKSDGEIYGYPIIPISEIPAKGVKFIIVIARPGSCKAIAKRIGDFCRGNDIALFDVRGRNLLDVTAVAYDFRNISGGSRKELIKMAAEAEVISFDLFDTLVMRKVMSYTDVFDILDCQLRDKGIIIPDFAKHRLFAEKNLSKEKPPRLEQIYEAVLSSAGGAFFSAEELAEQEWQLDFSLLSVRESVKDVFDSFVSMGKRIVITTDTYYSKQQITEILDKFGFHGYDDLLVSCEYGTAKTQELFSILSDKFSGKRILHIGDDEFADIEKSGSHGIDAFRIYSAAALFDALGGLGVEDEISNISDRVKIGLFLERIFNDPFLFEDEDQRLSVKDASDIGYLFCGPMISDFTLWMNDSIERQGYDQVLFGARDGYLIEKLFQMLRTSTSHYYFHTSRTAAIRAGMESQDDIDYVDSMKFFGSPEETLKVRFGIDVNDINSIDRNSAILEKGKQQGKNYHKYIDKLGIGGGDLAFFDFVAKGTTQMYLQRLFSQHMKGFYFLQLEPEFMADKDLDIEAFYADEGKDSSAIFDNYYILETILTAPYPQMEEMDDDGNPIYVKETRSDRDLRVFDRAQCGIMEYFEEYLRILAESARKENKKLDEKFLALVNKVKILDEDFLTLKVEDPFFGRMTDIKDVIG
;
A
#
# COMPACT_ATOMS: atom_id res chain seq x y z
N MET A 1 10.86 -17.34 -17.67
CA MET A 1 12.01 -17.12 -18.57
C MET A 1 12.57 -18.48 -18.97
N GLU A 2 12.80 -18.67 -20.25
CA GLU A 2 13.29 -19.95 -20.72
C GLU A 2 14.75 -20.16 -20.25
N LEU A 3 15.11 -21.38 -19.89
CA LEU A 3 16.47 -21.83 -19.56
C LEU A 3 17.54 -21.32 -20.58
N TYR A 4 17.11 -20.93 -21.77
CA TYR A 4 17.95 -20.42 -22.84
C TYR A 4 18.68 -19.13 -22.46
N GLU A 5 18.01 -18.19 -21.84
CA GLU A 5 18.60 -16.90 -21.42
C GLU A 5 19.57 -17.10 -20.25
N LEU A 6 19.16 -17.86 -19.23
CA LEU A 6 20.05 -18.19 -18.10
C LEU A 6 21.29 -18.95 -18.59
N LYS A 7 21.14 -19.86 -19.55
CA LYS A 7 22.25 -20.60 -20.14
C LYS A 7 23.20 -19.72 -20.93
N ASN A 8 22.72 -18.69 -21.59
CA ASN A 8 23.56 -17.69 -22.27
C ASN A 8 24.41 -16.89 -21.28
N ILE A 9 23.85 -16.55 -20.10
CA ILE A 9 24.57 -15.85 -19.03
C ILE A 9 25.65 -16.77 -18.42
N ILE A 10 25.29 -17.97 -18.04
CA ILE A 10 26.17 -18.93 -17.33
C ILE A 10 27.24 -19.55 -18.26
N GLY A 11 26.90 -19.80 -19.52
CA GLY A 11 27.75 -20.54 -20.45
C GLY A 11 28.05 -21.94 -19.95
N ASN A 12 29.32 -22.36 -20.02
CA ASN A 12 29.82 -23.65 -19.54
C ASN A 12 30.46 -23.56 -18.13
N ASN A 13 30.23 -22.50 -17.39
CA ASN A 13 30.83 -22.34 -16.08
C ASN A 13 30.23 -23.28 -15.04
N LYS A 14 31.03 -23.59 -14.02
CA LYS A 14 30.53 -24.29 -12.83
C LYS A 14 29.60 -23.38 -12.01
N ILE A 15 28.47 -23.92 -11.62
CA ILE A 15 27.46 -23.21 -10.85
C ILE A 15 27.14 -23.94 -9.54
N ALA A 16 26.66 -23.19 -8.55
CA ALA A 16 25.94 -23.73 -7.40
C ALA A 16 24.51 -23.22 -7.41
N LEU A 17 23.58 -24.01 -6.89
CA LEU A 17 22.18 -23.58 -6.72
C LEU A 17 21.95 -23.25 -5.26
N TYR A 18 21.34 -22.11 -4.99
CA TYR A 18 20.94 -21.73 -3.64
C TYR A 18 19.43 -21.97 -3.46
N GLY A 19 19.11 -22.90 -2.57
CA GLY A 19 17.75 -23.39 -2.29
C GLY A 19 17.70 -24.91 -2.39
N ILE A 20 16.91 -25.54 -1.49
CA ILE A 20 16.72 -27.00 -1.42
C ILE A 20 15.23 -27.36 -1.31
N GLY A 21 14.35 -26.45 -1.77
CA GLY A 21 12.89 -26.64 -1.80
C GLY A 21 12.40 -27.40 -3.04
N THR A 22 11.08 -27.56 -3.14
CA THR A 22 10.41 -28.24 -4.26
C THR A 22 10.68 -27.59 -5.61
N GLU A 23 10.81 -26.25 -5.67
CA GLU A 23 11.19 -25.56 -6.91
C GLU A 23 12.59 -25.97 -7.39
N THR A 24 13.53 -26.19 -6.46
CA THR A 24 14.88 -26.70 -6.80
C THR A 24 14.78 -28.11 -7.34
N GLU A 25 13.98 -28.99 -6.76
CA GLU A 25 13.75 -30.33 -7.26
C GLU A 25 13.21 -30.34 -8.68
N ARG A 26 12.19 -29.53 -8.95
CA ARG A 26 11.60 -29.36 -10.29
C ARG A 26 12.62 -28.82 -11.29
N PHE A 27 13.35 -27.77 -10.92
CA PHE A 27 14.42 -27.23 -11.77
C PHE A 27 15.49 -28.26 -12.10
N LEU A 28 15.91 -29.05 -11.14
CA LEU A 28 16.92 -30.11 -11.34
C LEU A 28 16.42 -31.26 -12.22
N LYS A 29 15.16 -31.67 -12.08
CA LYS A 29 14.56 -32.69 -12.97
C LYS A 29 14.58 -32.26 -14.42
N GLU A 30 14.30 -31.00 -14.70
CA GLU A 30 14.21 -30.44 -16.05
C GLU A 30 15.59 -30.08 -16.64
N ASN A 31 16.49 -29.58 -15.81
CA ASN A 31 17.67 -28.83 -16.22
C ASN A 31 19.00 -29.38 -15.67
N GLY A 32 18.98 -30.21 -14.64
CA GLY A 32 20.18 -30.65 -13.93
C GLY A 32 21.24 -31.29 -14.83
N LYS A 33 20.82 -32.07 -15.84
CA LYS A 33 21.75 -32.70 -16.80
C LYS A 33 22.35 -31.75 -17.84
N LYS A 34 21.82 -30.55 -17.96
CA LYS A 34 22.22 -29.53 -18.95
C LYS A 34 23.19 -28.49 -18.39
N LEU A 35 23.43 -28.50 -17.08
CA LEU A 35 24.22 -27.52 -16.35
C LEU A 35 25.34 -28.19 -15.55
N SER A 36 26.45 -27.46 -15.33
CA SER A 36 27.59 -27.94 -14.53
C SER A 36 27.42 -27.61 -13.06
N ILE A 37 26.46 -28.27 -12.38
CA ILE A 37 26.11 -28.03 -10.98
C ILE A 37 27.10 -28.73 -10.06
N VAL A 38 27.78 -27.98 -9.20
CA VAL A 38 28.78 -28.49 -8.23
C VAL A 38 28.12 -28.95 -6.93
N GLY A 39 27.02 -28.33 -6.55
CA GLY A 39 26.26 -28.64 -5.34
C GLY A 39 25.18 -27.64 -5.03
N LEU A 40 24.48 -27.86 -3.93
CA LEU A 40 23.41 -27.03 -3.45
C LEU A 40 23.86 -26.23 -2.21
N LEU A 41 23.33 -25.04 -2.07
CA LEU A 41 23.52 -24.15 -0.91
C LEU A 41 22.19 -23.98 -0.19
N ASP A 42 22.23 -23.86 1.13
CA ASP A 42 21.06 -23.54 1.93
C ASP A 42 21.46 -22.67 3.13
N GLY A 43 20.53 -21.88 3.63
CA GLY A 43 20.78 -20.99 4.76
C GLY A 43 20.87 -21.69 6.13
N PHE A 44 20.40 -22.94 6.21
CA PHE A 44 20.24 -23.70 7.45
C PHE A 44 21.00 -25.05 7.43
N LYS A 45 21.30 -25.59 6.24
CA LYS A 45 22.03 -26.85 6.08
C LYS A 45 23.35 -26.58 5.35
N SER A 46 24.43 -27.16 5.89
CA SER A 46 25.78 -27.03 5.33
C SER A 46 26.41 -28.34 4.87
N ASP A 47 25.70 -29.47 5.06
CA ASP A 47 26.19 -30.82 4.70
C ASP A 47 25.04 -31.75 4.28
N GLY A 48 25.41 -32.96 3.82
CA GLY A 48 24.47 -33.97 3.34
C GLY A 48 24.27 -33.96 1.84
N GLU A 49 23.28 -34.72 1.37
CA GLU A 49 22.93 -34.85 -0.03
C GLU A 49 21.39 -34.75 -0.19
N ILE A 50 20.94 -34.05 -1.21
CA ILE A 50 19.52 -33.96 -1.57
C ILE A 50 19.40 -33.91 -3.10
N TYR A 51 18.38 -34.53 -3.65
CA TYR A 51 18.13 -34.61 -5.11
C TYR A 51 19.33 -35.15 -5.95
N GLY A 52 20.22 -35.93 -5.31
CA GLY A 52 21.43 -36.45 -5.96
C GLY A 52 22.59 -35.46 -6.06
N TYR A 53 22.53 -34.34 -5.31
CA TYR A 53 23.57 -33.31 -5.23
C TYR A 53 24.03 -33.08 -3.79
N PRO A 54 25.35 -32.88 -3.55
CA PRO A 54 25.85 -32.56 -2.22
C PRO A 54 25.38 -31.16 -1.79
N ILE A 55 25.01 -31.00 -0.50
CA ILE A 55 24.86 -29.70 0.14
C ILE A 55 26.25 -29.26 0.58
N ILE A 56 26.66 -28.06 0.19
CA ILE A 56 28.01 -27.55 0.43
C ILE A 56 27.94 -26.21 1.15
N PRO A 57 28.83 -25.95 2.12
CA PRO A 57 28.88 -24.64 2.76
C PRO A 57 29.38 -23.59 1.77
N ILE A 58 28.87 -22.36 1.90
CA ILE A 58 29.21 -21.26 1.01
C ILE A 58 30.72 -20.97 0.97
N SER A 59 31.43 -21.17 2.09
CA SER A 59 32.87 -20.99 2.19
C SER A 59 33.69 -21.86 1.26
N GLU A 60 33.16 -23.00 0.81
CA GLU A 60 33.85 -23.91 -0.12
C GLU A 60 33.65 -23.53 -1.60
N ILE A 61 32.74 -22.66 -1.92
CA ILE A 61 32.37 -22.28 -3.29
C ILE A 61 33.57 -21.80 -4.12
N PRO A 62 34.43 -20.89 -3.61
CA PRO A 62 35.61 -20.45 -4.38
C PRO A 62 36.57 -21.56 -4.71
N ALA A 63 36.86 -22.47 -3.75
CA ALA A 63 37.77 -23.58 -3.92
C ALA A 63 37.27 -24.61 -4.95
N LYS A 64 35.96 -24.74 -5.15
CA LYS A 64 35.32 -25.60 -6.15
C LYS A 64 35.30 -24.97 -7.55
N GLY A 65 35.73 -23.72 -7.68
CA GLY A 65 35.80 -23.01 -8.97
C GLY A 65 34.44 -22.61 -9.52
N VAL A 66 33.45 -22.36 -8.64
CA VAL A 66 32.12 -21.87 -8.99
C VAL A 66 32.21 -20.41 -9.34
N LYS A 67 31.60 -19.99 -10.44
CA LYS A 67 31.54 -18.60 -10.91
C LYS A 67 30.16 -17.99 -10.81
N PHE A 68 29.14 -18.81 -10.69
CA PHE A 68 27.74 -18.36 -10.60
C PHE A 68 26.99 -19.08 -9.48
N ILE A 69 26.29 -18.35 -8.67
CA ILE A 69 25.27 -18.91 -7.77
C ILE A 69 23.90 -18.52 -8.34
N ILE A 70 23.06 -19.52 -8.57
CA ILE A 70 21.68 -19.33 -9.03
C ILE A 70 20.74 -19.58 -7.87
N VAL A 71 20.01 -18.53 -7.48
CA VAL A 71 19.04 -18.60 -6.40
C VAL A 71 17.73 -19.14 -6.94
N ILE A 72 17.30 -20.28 -6.40
CA ILE A 72 16.01 -20.90 -6.72
C ILE A 72 15.10 -20.70 -5.51
N ALA A 73 14.42 -19.58 -5.51
CA ALA A 73 13.52 -19.16 -4.44
C ALA A 73 12.48 -18.18 -4.98
N ARG A 74 11.45 -17.94 -4.19
CA ARG A 74 10.49 -16.86 -4.47
C ARG A 74 11.19 -15.51 -4.52
N PRO A 75 10.68 -14.54 -5.28
CA PRO A 75 11.35 -13.25 -5.48
C PRO A 75 11.74 -12.52 -4.19
N GLY A 76 10.84 -12.45 -3.21
CA GLY A 76 11.16 -11.84 -1.90
C GLY A 76 12.29 -12.57 -1.16
N SER A 77 12.31 -13.91 -1.22
CA SER A 77 13.41 -14.71 -0.66
C SER A 77 14.73 -14.50 -1.41
N CYS A 78 14.68 -14.19 -2.71
CA CYS A 78 15.88 -13.87 -3.49
C CYS A 78 16.58 -12.62 -2.95
N LYS A 79 15.83 -11.58 -2.57
CA LYS A 79 16.38 -10.36 -1.95
C LYS A 79 17.07 -10.67 -0.62
N ALA A 80 16.40 -11.41 0.27
CA ALA A 80 16.96 -11.81 1.56
C ALA A 80 18.23 -12.64 1.42
N ILE A 81 18.26 -13.57 0.45
CA ILE A 81 19.46 -14.36 0.13
C ILE A 81 20.57 -13.46 -0.41
N ALA A 82 20.25 -12.54 -1.32
CA ALA A 82 21.21 -11.60 -1.88
C ALA A 82 21.88 -10.73 -0.81
N LYS A 83 21.10 -10.22 0.17
CA LYS A 83 21.65 -9.49 1.31
C LYS A 83 22.58 -10.36 2.17
N ARG A 84 22.21 -11.63 2.41
CA ARG A 84 22.98 -12.55 3.24
C ARG A 84 24.32 -12.91 2.65
N ILE A 85 24.38 -13.17 1.33
CA ILE A 85 25.59 -13.71 0.67
C ILE A 85 26.22 -12.76 -0.34
N GLY A 86 25.64 -11.60 -0.61
CA GLY A 86 26.08 -10.67 -1.65
C GLY A 86 27.51 -10.16 -1.42
N ASP A 87 27.88 -9.81 -0.19
CA ASP A 87 29.24 -9.38 0.13
C ASP A 87 30.27 -10.51 -0.07
N PHE A 88 29.91 -11.72 0.30
CA PHE A 88 30.74 -12.89 0.01
C PHE A 88 30.91 -13.09 -1.48
N CYS A 89 29.84 -12.97 -2.26
CA CYS A 89 29.87 -13.10 -3.72
C CYS A 89 30.76 -12.02 -4.36
N ARG A 90 30.58 -10.76 -3.97
CA ARG A 90 31.43 -9.62 -4.42
C ARG A 90 32.89 -9.83 -4.08
N GLY A 91 33.19 -10.27 -2.85
CA GLY A 91 34.56 -10.50 -2.38
C GLY A 91 35.29 -11.67 -3.05
N ASN A 92 34.56 -12.59 -3.71
CA ASN A 92 35.12 -13.78 -4.34
C ASN A 92 34.93 -13.82 -5.87
N ASP A 93 34.48 -12.74 -6.50
CA ASP A 93 34.21 -12.66 -7.94
C ASP A 93 33.22 -13.75 -8.41
N ILE A 94 32.12 -13.89 -7.66
CA ILE A 94 31.04 -14.82 -7.94
C ILE A 94 29.80 -14.04 -8.29
N ALA A 95 29.23 -14.29 -9.46
CA ALA A 95 27.99 -13.65 -9.88
C ALA A 95 26.78 -14.33 -9.23
N LEU A 96 25.81 -13.55 -8.82
CA LEU A 96 24.61 -14.02 -8.13
C LEU A 96 23.36 -13.66 -8.95
N PHE A 97 22.65 -14.67 -9.43
CA PHE A 97 21.44 -14.51 -10.25
C PHE A 97 20.26 -15.27 -9.66
N ASP A 98 19.04 -14.82 -9.93
CA ASP A 98 17.87 -15.68 -9.77
C ASP A 98 17.64 -16.59 -11.00
N VAL A 99 16.65 -17.49 -10.90
CA VAL A 99 16.29 -18.40 -12.01
C VAL A 99 15.77 -17.66 -13.25
N ARG A 100 15.39 -16.40 -13.12
CA ARG A 100 14.92 -15.51 -14.19
C ARG A 100 16.05 -14.73 -14.86
N GLY A 101 17.30 -14.93 -14.41
CA GLY A 101 18.49 -14.25 -14.91
C GLY A 101 18.65 -12.80 -14.45
N ARG A 102 17.90 -12.36 -13.41
CA ARG A 102 18.16 -11.07 -12.79
C ARG A 102 19.43 -11.15 -11.95
N ASN A 103 20.34 -10.20 -12.17
CA ASN A 103 21.52 -10.05 -11.32
C ASN A 103 21.11 -9.50 -9.96
N LEU A 104 21.29 -10.29 -8.92
CA LEU A 104 20.90 -9.93 -7.55
C LEU A 104 21.94 -9.06 -6.82
N LEU A 105 23.12 -8.83 -7.43
CA LEU A 105 24.16 -7.94 -6.89
C LEU A 105 24.03 -6.51 -7.40
N ASP A 106 23.30 -6.27 -8.49
CA ASP A 106 23.18 -4.96 -9.14
C ASP A 106 22.00 -4.12 -8.60
N VAL A 107 21.40 -4.51 -7.48
CA VAL A 107 20.29 -3.76 -6.87
C VAL A 107 20.84 -2.45 -6.26
N THR A 108 21.06 -1.45 -7.11
CA THR A 108 21.08 -0.06 -6.70
C THR A 108 19.63 0.35 -6.47
N ALA A 109 19.21 0.40 -5.21
CA ALA A 109 17.99 1.09 -4.85
C ALA A 109 18.14 2.54 -5.34
N VAL A 110 17.35 2.96 -6.33
CA VAL A 110 17.27 4.35 -6.72
C VAL A 110 16.56 5.05 -5.58
N ALA A 111 17.33 5.65 -4.68
CA ALA A 111 16.76 6.47 -3.63
C ALA A 111 16.32 7.79 -4.27
N TYR A 112 15.06 8.17 -4.09
CA TYR A 112 14.59 9.49 -4.46
C TYR A 112 15.20 10.52 -3.53
N ASP A 113 15.82 11.56 -4.11
CA ASP A 113 16.44 12.63 -3.36
C ASP A 113 16.12 14.01 -3.96
N PHE A 114 16.28 15.04 -3.13
CA PHE A 114 15.97 16.43 -3.46
C PHE A 114 17.21 17.27 -3.79
N ARG A 115 18.35 16.67 -4.13
CA ARG A 115 19.60 17.40 -4.43
C ARG A 115 19.48 18.42 -5.55
N ASN A 116 18.49 18.27 -6.43
CA ASN A 116 18.22 19.19 -7.52
C ASN A 116 17.28 20.34 -7.14
N ILE A 117 16.68 20.32 -5.95
CA ILE A 117 15.85 21.41 -5.43
C ILE A 117 16.75 22.43 -4.76
N SER A 118 16.58 23.71 -5.11
CA SER A 118 17.35 24.82 -4.57
C SER A 118 16.43 25.95 -4.09
N GLY A 119 16.75 26.55 -2.95
CA GLY A 119 15.93 27.58 -2.31
C GLY A 119 14.74 27.00 -1.56
N GLY A 120 13.86 27.84 -1.04
CA GLY A 120 12.65 27.43 -0.36
C GLY A 120 12.86 26.86 1.05
N SER A 121 14.00 27.10 1.69
CA SER A 121 14.24 26.59 3.04
C SER A 121 13.49 27.38 4.11
N ARG A 122 13.04 26.68 5.17
CA ARG A 122 12.38 27.31 6.34
C ARG A 122 13.26 28.36 6.98
N LYS A 123 14.56 28.11 7.08
CA LYS A 123 15.54 29.04 7.65
C LYS A 123 15.66 30.32 6.83
N GLU A 124 15.65 30.21 5.51
CA GLU A 124 15.70 31.35 4.60
C GLU A 124 14.38 32.17 4.70
N LEU A 125 13.23 31.50 4.73
CA LEU A 125 11.91 32.11 4.92
C LEU A 125 11.86 32.93 6.20
N ILE A 126 12.27 32.37 7.34
CA ILE A 126 12.29 33.07 8.62
C ILE A 126 13.21 34.30 8.57
N LYS A 127 14.35 34.19 7.91
CA LYS A 127 15.30 35.32 7.73
C LYS A 127 14.67 36.45 6.91
N MET A 128 14.03 36.14 5.78
CA MET A 128 13.35 37.13 4.94
C MET A 128 12.17 37.77 5.67
N ALA A 129 11.37 36.97 6.36
CA ALA A 129 10.22 37.45 7.16
C ALA A 129 10.66 38.37 8.32
N ALA A 130 11.86 38.16 8.89
CA ALA A 130 12.37 39.05 9.94
C ALA A 130 12.49 40.49 9.44
N GLU A 131 12.88 40.69 8.19
CA GLU A 131 13.06 42.00 7.57
C GLU A 131 11.76 42.63 7.04
N ALA A 132 10.71 41.86 6.83
CA ALA A 132 9.40 42.33 6.36
C ALA A 132 8.53 42.83 7.51
N GLU A 133 7.73 43.87 7.26
CA GLU A 133 6.72 44.42 8.20
C GLU A 133 5.34 43.79 7.96
N VAL A 134 5.09 43.37 6.72
CA VAL A 134 3.85 42.71 6.28
C VAL A 134 4.21 41.40 5.61
N ILE A 135 3.54 40.32 5.98
CA ILE A 135 3.67 39.02 5.36
C ILE A 135 2.36 38.73 4.62
N SER A 136 2.44 38.47 3.32
CA SER A 136 1.31 38.07 2.49
C SER A 136 1.45 36.60 2.15
N PHE A 137 0.40 35.79 2.40
CA PHE A 137 0.38 34.39 2.02
C PHE A 137 -0.63 34.15 0.88
N ASP A 138 -0.24 33.34 -0.09
CA ASP A 138 -1.24 32.64 -0.89
C ASP A 138 -1.95 31.57 -0.04
N LEU A 139 -3.06 31.01 -0.54
CA LEU A 139 -3.86 30.04 0.20
C LEU A 139 -3.67 28.61 -0.31
N PHE A 140 -4.10 28.36 -1.57
CA PHE A 140 -4.09 27.01 -2.14
C PHE A 140 -2.68 26.59 -2.50
N ASP A 141 -2.37 25.32 -2.23
CA ASP A 141 -1.03 24.72 -2.40
C ASP A 141 0.09 25.40 -1.58
N THR A 142 -0.26 26.49 -0.84
CA THR A 142 0.60 27.18 0.10
C THR A 142 0.22 26.93 1.56
N LEU A 143 -0.92 27.40 2.05
CA LEU A 143 -1.41 27.16 3.42
C LEU A 143 -2.22 25.87 3.53
N VAL A 144 -2.99 25.56 2.50
CA VAL A 144 -3.82 24.35 2.38
C VAL A 144 -3.56 23.68 1.03
N MET A 145 -3.77 22.38 0.97
CA MET A 145 -3.69 21.61 -0.27
C MET A 145 -4.90 20.70 -0.42
N ARG A 146 -5.09 20.13 -1.61
CA ARG A 146 -6.16 19.19 -1.91
C ARG A 146 -5.68 17.75 -1.83
N LYS A 147 -6.57 16.85 -1.40
CA LYS A 147 -6.37 15.39 -1.43
C LYS A 147 -6.63 14.79 -2.82
N VAL A 148 -6.31 15.54 -3.85
CA VAL A 148 -6.39 15.16 -5.26
C VAL A 148 -5.15 15.64 -6.01
N MET A 149 -4.86 15.06 -7.16
CA MET A 149 -3.65 15.37 -7.92
C MET A 149 -3.69 16.77 -8.55
N SER A 150 -4.88 17.25 -8.93
CA SER A 150 -5.11 18.56 -9.52
C SER A 150 -6.45 19.14 -9.05
N TYR A 151 -6.57 20.47 -8.95
CA TYR A 151 -7.84 21.11 -8.62
C TYR A 151 -8.97 20.75 -9.63
N THR A 152 -8.62 20.44 -10.88
CA THR A 152 -9.60 20.02 -11.88
C THR A 152 -10.21 18.65 -11.62
N ASP A 153 -9.58 17.81 -10.78
CA ASP A 153 -10.12 16.50 -10.42
C ASP A 153 -11.41 16.65 -9.61
N VAL A 154 -11.59 17.78 -8.91
CA VAL A 154 -12.84 18.11 -8.21
C VAL A 154 -14.03 18.06 -9.16
N PHE A 155 -13.84 18.53 -10.42
CA PHE A 155 -14.91 18.54 -11.43
C PHE A 155 -15.29 17.13 -11.89
N ASP A 156 -14.29 16.28 -12.09
CA ASP A 156 -14.52 14.88 -12.49
C ASP A 156 -15.15 14.08 -11.34
N ILE A 157 -14.73 14.30 -10.09
CA ILE A 157 -15.34 13.68 -8.90
C ILE A 157 -16.81 14.14 -8.77
N LEU A 158 -17.08 15.43 -8.93
CA LEU A 158 -18.43 15.96 -8.88
C LEU A 158 -19.32 15.39 -9.98
N ASP A 159 -18.81 15.25 -11.22
CA ASP A 159 -19.54 14.59 -12.32
C ASP A 159 -19.93 13.16 -11.95
N CYS A 160 -19.00 12.39 -11.35
CA CYS A 160 -19.30 11.04 -10.89
C CYS A 160 -20.37 11.04 -9.79
N GLN A 161 -20.28 11.92 -8.80
CA GLN A 161 -21.27 12.03 -7.72
C GLN A 161 -22.67 12.43 -8.24
N LEU A 162 -22.72 13.32 -9.24
CA LEU A 162 -23.96 13.70 -9.91
C LEU A 162 -24.57 12.51 -10.65
N ARG A 163 -23.78 11.76 -11.40
CA ARG A 163 -24.21 10.56 -12.15
C ARG A 163 -24.78 9.49 -11.22
N ASP A 164 -24.15 9.24 -10.07
CA ASP A 164 -24.66 8.28 -9.07
C ASP A 164 -26.02 8.71 -8.49
N LYS A 165 -26.30 10.01 -8.49
CA LYS A 165 -27.63 10.56 -8.13
C LYS A 165 -28.59 10.55 -9.33
N GLY A 166 -28.21 10.01 -10.48
CA GLY A 166 -29.01 9.98 -11.71
C GLY A 166 -29.00 11.31 -12.51
N ILE A 167 -28.08 12.21 -12.20
CA ILE A 167 -27.95 13.51 -12.83
C ILE A 167 -26.84 13.45 -13.88
N ILE A 168 -27.19 13.59 -15.15
CA ILE A 168 -26.24 13.52 -16.24
C ILE A 168 -26.16 14.86 -16.95
N ILE A 169 -25.01 15.52 -16.86
CA ILE A 169 -24.66 16.71 -17.62
C ILE A 169 -23.56 16.31 -18.62
N PRO A 170 -23.82 16.31 -19.91
CA PRO A 170 -22.82 15.91 -20.90
C PRO A 170 -21.54 16.74 -20.78
N ASP A 171 -20.37 16.07 -20.83
CA ASP A 171 -19.04 16.69 -20.76
C ASP A 171 -18.89 17.74 -19.62
N PHE A 172 -19.50 17.48 -18.46
CA PHE A 172 -19.59 18.42 -17.32
C PHE A 172 -18.24 19.05 -16.96
N ALA A 173 -17.20 18.25 -16.68
CA ALA A 173 -15.90 18.75 -16.25
C ALA A 173 -15.25 19.67 -17.32
N LYS A 174 -15.42 19.33 -18.60
CA LYS A 174 -14.92 20.16 -19.72
C LYS A 174 -15.66 21.50 -19.79
N HIS A 175 -16.99 21.50 -19.66
CA HIS A 175 -17.80 22.73 -19.67
C HIS A 175 -17.44 23.60 -18.47
N ARG A 176 -17.25 22.99 -17.28
CA ARG A 176 -16.84 23.68 -16.06
C ARG A 176 -15.49 24.40 -16.23
N LEU A 177 -14.46 23.68 -16.70
CA LEU A 177 -13.13 24.25 -16.96
C LEU A 177 -13.15 25.32 -18.05
N PHE A 178 -13.92 25.10 -19.12
CA PHE A 178 -14.03 26.06 -20.22
C PHE A 178 -14.71 27.34 -19.78
N ALA A 179 -15.79 27.26 -19.00
CA ALA A 179 -16.52 28.42 -18.45
C ALA A 179 -15.60 29.29 -17.59
N GLU A 180 -14.87 28.67 -16.65
CA GLU A 180 -13.89 29.35 -15.81
C GLU A 180 -12.84 30.09 -16.64
N LYS A 181 -12.16 29.37 -17.56
CA LYS A 181 -11.11 29.95 -18.41
C LYS A 181 -11.60 31.10 -19.28
N ASN A 182 -12.83 31.05 -19.79
CA ASN A 182 -13.38 32.11 -20.61
C ASN A 182 -13.73 33.36 -19.80
N LEU A 183 -14.38 33.20 -18.66
CA LEU A 183 -14.74 34.30 -17.79
C LEU A 183 -13.50 34.99 -17.22
N SER A 184 -12.49 34.22 -16.83
CA SER A 184 -11.23 34.75 -16.27
C SER A 184 -10.41 35.59 -17.24
N LYS A 185 -10.70 35.55 -18.57
CA LYS A 185 -10.05 36.46 -19.54
C LYS A 185 -10.41 37.91 -19.33
N GLU A 186 -11.62 38.20 -18.83
CA GLU A 186 -12.09 39.56 -18.59
C GLU A 186 -11.80 39.98 -17.14
N LYS A 187 -12.24 39.17 -16.17
CA LYS A 187 -12.02 39.36 -14.74
C LYS A 187 -12.19 38.03 -14.00
N PRO A 188 -11.63 37.86 -12.80
CA PRO A 188 -11.88 36.68 -11.96
C PRO A 188 -13.38 36.51 -11.70
N PRO A 189 -13.99 35.38 -12.12
CA PRO A 189 -15.43 35.14 -11.89
C PRO A 189 -15.69 34.67 -10.47
N ARG A 190 -16.96 34.76 -10.02
CA ARG A 190 -17.47 34.03 -8.86
C ARG A 190 -17.96 32.65 -9.31
N LEU A 191 -18.00 31.71 -8.39
CA LEU A 191 -18.38 30.32 -8.69
C LEU A 191 -19.77 30.21 -9.32
N GLU A 192 -20.75 30.97 -8.84
CA GLU A 192 -22.10 30.98 -9.39
C GLU A 192 -22.12 31.43 -10.87
N GLN A 193 -21.31 32.42 -11.22
CA GLN A 193 -21.21 32.91 -12.62
C GLN A 193 -20.62 31.84 -13.55
N ILE A 194 -19.70 31.04 -13.03
CA ILE A 194 -19.15 29.91 -13.78
C ILE A 194 -20.25 28.90 -14.07
N TYR A 195 -21.07 28.56 -13.07
CA TYR A 195 -22.17 27.60 -13.25
C TYR A 195 -23.33 28.15 -14.11
N GLU A 196 -23.63 29.45 -14.07
CA GLU A 196 -24.54 30.08 -15.04
C GLU A 196 -24.05 29.84 -16.49
N ALA A 197 -22.75 29.98 -16.76
CA ALA A 197 -22.15 29.72 -18.04
C ALA A 197 -22.18 28.23 -18.42
N VAL A 198 -21.91 27.33 -17.46
CA VAL A 198 -22.01 25.86 -17.66
C VAL A 198 -23.42 25.48 -18.07
N LEU A 199 -24.43 25.88 -17.32
CA LEU A 199 -25.83 25.55 -17.61
C LEU A 199 -26.31 26.12 -18.95
N SER A 200 -25.85 27.32 -19.28
CA SER A 200 -26.15 27.96 -20.58
C SER A 200 -25.56 27.18 -21.77
N SER A 201 -24.41 26.54 -21.58
CA SER A 201 -23.70 25.80 -22.66
C SER A 201 -24.10 24.32 -22.75
N ALA A 202 -24.37 23.68 -21.61
CA ALA A 202 -24.63 22.23 -21.52
C ALA A 202 -26.12 21.84 -21.60
N GLY A 203 -27.04 22.82 -21.49
CA GLY A 203 -28.48 22.56 -21.63
C GLY A 203 -29.15 21.83 -20.47
N GLY A 204 -28.77 22.09 -19.25
CA GLY A 204 -29.34 21.44 -18.03
C GLY A 204 -30.44 22.27 -17.36
N ALA A 205 -31.69 21.78 -17.42
CA ALA A 205 -32.85 22.49 -16.86
C ALA A 205 -33.25 22.09 -15.43
N PHE A 206 -32.48 21.25 -14.75
CA PHE A 206 -32.93 20.62 -13.50
C PHE A 206 -32.25 21.17 -12.22
N PHE A 207 -31.24 22.04 -12.34
CA PHE A 207 -30.51 22.63 -11.20
C PHE A 207 -30.30 24.12 -11.41
N SER A 208 -30.25 24.87 -10.31
CA SER A 208 -29.78 26.24 -10.36
C SER A 208 -28.24 26.28 -10.34
N ALA A 209 -27.69 27.40 -10.80
CA ALA A 209 -26.25 27.62 -10.74
C ALA A 209 -25.74 27.62 -9.29
N GLU A 210 -26.54 28.15 -8.37
CA GLU A 210 -26.24 28.18 -6.93
C GLU A 210 -26.19 26.77 -6.33
N GLU A 211 -27.09 25.86 -6.72
CA GLU A 211 -27.08 24.47 -6.24
C GLU A 211 -25.84 23.71 -6.67
N LEU A 212 -25.41 23.88 -7.93
CA LEU A 212 -24.18 23.24 -8.43
C LEU A 212 -22.93 23.88 -7.82
N ALA A 213 -22.91 25.20 -7.66
CA ALA A 213 -21.84 25.91 -6.98
C ALA A 213 -21.67 25.45 -5.54
N GLU A 214 -22.77 25.26 -4.81
CA GLU A 214 -22.73 24.75 -3.43
C GLU A 214 -22.21 23.31 -3.39
N GLN A 215 -22.60 22.45 -4.33
CA GLN A 215 -22.07 21.06 -4.38
C GLN A 215 -20.57 21.04 -4.68
N GLU A 216 -20.05 21.84 -5.62
CA GLU A 216 -18.62 21.97 -5.85
C GLU A 216 -17.89 22.49 -4.60
N TRP A 217 -18.43 23.55 -3.97
CA TRP A 217 -17.86 24.11 -2.76
C TRP A 217 -17.74 23.08 -1.64
N GLN A 218 -18.83 22.38 -1.33
CA GLN A 218 -18.84 21.37 -0.26
C GLN A 218 -17.87 20.23 -0.55
N LEU A 219 -17.80 19.80 -1.81
CA LEU A 219 -16.85 18.78 -2.22
C LEU A 219 -15.41 19.28 -2.06
N ASP A 220 -15.06 20.42 -2.66
CA ASP A 220 -13.69 20.95 -2.60
C ASP A 220 -13.27 21.24 -1.15
N PHE A 221 -14.14 21.86 -0.36
CA PHE A 221 -13.92 22.10 1.06
C PHE A 221 -13.65 20.81 1.85
N SER A 222 -14.32 19.70 1.48
CA SER A 222 -14.10 18.38 2.11
C SER A 222 -12.76 17.76 1.74
N LEU A 223 -12.21 18.12 0.57
CA LEU A 223 -10.93 17.60 0.04
C LEU A 223 -9.71 18.38 0.54
N LEU A 224 -9.93 19.53 1.21
CA LEU A 224 -8.83 20.35 1.72
C LEU A 224 -8.19 19.75 2.96
N SER A 225 -6.88 19.82 3.00
CA SER A 225 -5.98 19.47 4.11
C SER A 225 -5.05 20.67 4.42
N VAL A 226 -4.69 20.84 5.68
CA VAL A 226 -3.75 21.89 6.10
C VAL A 226 -2.31 21.43 5.84
N ARG A 227 -1.43 22.35 5.50
CA ARG A 227 0.02 22.13 5.45
C ARG A 227 0.62 22.49 6.81
N GLU A 228 0.72 21.49 7.69
CA GLU A 228 1.03 21.69 9.11
C GLU A 228 2.32 22.48 9.36
N SER A 229 3.39 22.17 8.63
CA SER A 229 4.66 22.86 8.79
C SER A 229 4.61 24.34 8.35
N VAL A 230 3.72 24.68 7.40
CA VAL A 230 3.46 26.06 6.98
C VAL A 230 2.55 26.76 7.99
N LYS A 231 1.60 26.03 8.58
CA LYS A 231 0.78 26.53 9.69
C LYS A 231 1.64 26.95 10.88
N ASP A 232 2.63 26.13 11.25
CA ASP A 232 3.60 26.45 12.31
C ASP A 232 4.36 27.75 12.00
N VAL A 233 4.77 27.95 10.74
CA VAL A 233 5.44 29.19 10.30
C VAL A 233 4.49 30.39 10.37
N PHE A 234 3.25 30.23 9.91
CA PHE A 234 2.22 31.27 9.99
C PHE A 234 2.00 31.71 11.45
N ASP A 235 1.77 30.76 12.36
CA ASP A 235 1.53 31.03 13.79
C ASP A 235 2.74 31.71 14.46
N SER A 236 3.95 31.33 14.04
CA SER A 236 5.19 31.98 14.46
C SER A 236 5.21 33.45 14.08
N PHE A 237 4.82 33.79 12.84
CA PHE A 237 4.81 35.18 12.38
C PHE A 237 3.70 36.00 13.08
N VAL A 238 2.53 35.43 13.32
CA VAL A 238 1.49 36.06 14.16
C VAL A 238 2.05 36.34 15.57
N SER A 239 2.72 35.37 16.18
CA SER A 239 3.30 35.51 17.51
C SER A 239 4.43 36.56 17.56
N MET A 240 5.14 36.79 16.47
CA MET A 240 6.13 37.86 16.32
C MET A 240 5.50 39.24 16.11
N GLY A 241 4.19 39.34 16.01
CA GLY A 241 3.46 40.58 15.79
C GLY A 241 3.57 41.14 14.36
N LYS A 242 3.88 40.27 13.40
CA LYS A 242 3.84 40.64 11.97
C LYS A 242 2.40 40.89 11.55
N ARG A 243 2.20 41.79 10.61
CA ARG A 243 0.92 41.95 9.94
C ARG A 243 0.78 40.88 8.89
N ILE A 244 -0.29 40.11 8.94
CA ILE A 244 -0.52 38.98 8.05
C ILE A 244 -1.69 39.31 7.11
N VAL A 245 -1.49 39.08 5.82
CA VAL A 245 -2.51 39.23 4.79
C VAL A 245 -2.61 37.93 4.00
N ILE A 246 -3.82 37.47 3.67
CA ILE A 246 -4.02 36.39 2.73
C ILE A 246 -4.36 37.01 1.37
N THR A 247 -3.61 36.66 0.33
CA THR A 247 -3.80 37.20 -1.03
C THR A 247 -3.93 36.02 -2.00
N THR A 248 -5.16 35.73 -2.44
CA THR A 248 -5.45 34.49 -3.16
C THR A 248 -6.25 34.72 -4.45
N ASP A 249 -5.88 33.99 -5.50
CA ASP A 249 -6.64 33.91 -6.74
C ASP A 249 -7.64 32.75 -6.64
N THR A 250 -8.95 33.09 -6.63
CA THR A 250 -10.00 32.08 -6.54
C THR A 250 -11.35 32.65 -6.99
N TYR A 251 -12.26 31.75 -7.31
CA TYR A 251 -13.68 32.03 -7.56
C TYR A 251 -14.56 31.89 -6.29
N TYR A 252 -13.97 31.47 -5.18
CA TYR A 252 -14.66 31.40 -3.89
C TYR A 252 -14.79 32.78 -3.25
N SER A 253 -15.93 33.03 -2.60
CA SER A 253 -16.20 34.29 -1.89
C SER A 253 -15.29 34.46 -0.67
N LYS A 254 -15.17 35.70 -0.20
CA LYS A 254 -14.45 36.03 1.04
C LYS A 254 -14.97 35.22 2.23
N GLN A 255 -16.28 34.94 2.30
CA GLN A 255 -16.88 34.12 3.34
C GLN A 255 -16.36 32.68 3.27
N GLN A 256 -16.40 32.04 2.10
CA GLN A 256 -15.92 30.68 1.92
C GLN A 256 -14.42 30.55 2.25
N ILE A 257 -13.61 31.52 1.87
CA ILE A 257 -12.19 31.53 2.25
C ILE A 257 -12.01 31.67 3.78
N THR A 258 -12.85 32.48 4.42
CA THR A 258 -12.84 32.59 5.90
C THR A 258 -13.20 31.24 6.55
N GLU A 259 -14.17 30.51 6.01
CA GLU A 259 -14.53 29.15 6.48
C GLU A 259 -13.36 28.16 6.35
N ILE A 260 -12.56 28.24 5.27
CA ILE A 260 -11.32 27.44 5.14
C ILE A 260 -10.32 27.79 6.23
N LEU A 261 -10.05 29.10 6.41
CA LEU A 261 -9.09 29.57 7.42
C LEU A 261 -9.51 29.17 8.84
N ASP A 262 -10.81 29.28 9.16
CA ASP A 262 -11.36 28.87 10.46
C ASP A 262 -11.28 27.36 10.67
N LYS A 263 -11.61 26.54 9.64
CA LYS A 263 -11.51 25.07 9.68
C LYS A 263 -10.13 24.61 10.09
N PHE A 264 -9.08 25.26 9.58
CA PHE A 264 -7.69 24.89 9.81
C PHE A 264 -6.97 25.75 10.87
N GLY A 265 -7.72 26.63 11.56
CA GLY A 265 -7.21 27.41 12.69
C GLY A 265 -6.20 28.50 12.29
N PHE A 266 -6.30 29.06 11.09
CA PHE A 266 -5.51 30.21 10.67
C PHE A 266 -6.14 31.50 11.23
N HIS A 267 -5.69 31.94 12.40
CA HIS A 267 -6.21 33.13 13.08
C HIS A 267 -5.14 34.22 13.20
N GLY A 268 -5.56 35.45 13.38
CA GLY A 268 -4.63 36.56 13.58
C GLY A 268 -4.11 37.21 12.31
N TYR A 269 -4.71 36.92 11.16
CA TYR A 269 -4.48 37.71 9.95
C TYR A 269 -5.24 39.06 10.00
N ASP A 270 -4.64 40.10 9.41
CA ASP A 270 -5.20 41.46 9.43
C ASP A 270 -6.18 41.69 8.28
N ASP A 271 -6.00 41.02 7.15
CA ASP A 271 -6.81 41.20 5.96
C ASP A 271 -6.81 40.01 5.00
N LEU A 272 -7.81 40.02 4.11
CA LEU A 272 -8.04 38.96 3.10
C LEU A 272 -8.36 39.60 1.75
N LEU A 273 -7.46 39.46 0.79
CA LEU A 273 -7.59 39.91 -0.60
C LEU A 273 -7.93 38.71 -1.49
N VAL A 274 -9.16 38.67 -1.98
CA VAL A 274 -9.68 37.56 -2.82
C VAL A 274 -9.96 38.08 -4.20
N SER A 275 -9.36 37.51 -5.23
CA SER A 275 -9.40 38.04 -6.59
C SER A 275 -10.80 38.24 -7.16
N CYS A 276 -11.74 37.30 -6.96
CA CYS A 276 -13.11 37.46 -7.46
C CYS A 276 -13.90 38.59 -6.75
N GLU A 277 -13.55 38.95 -5.52
CA GLU A 277 -14.17 40.08 -4.78
C GLU A 277 -13.64 41.41 -5.25
N TYR A 278 -12.35 41.51 -5.55
CA TYR A 278 -11.71 42.70 -6.09
C TYR A 278 -11.86 42.86 -7.61
N GLY A 279 -12.30 41.80 -8.31
CA GLY A 279 -12.45 41.78 -9.76
C GLY A 279 -11.11 41.87 -10.51
N THR A 280 -10.00 41.51 -9.86
CA THR A 280 -8.66 41.50 -10.43
C THR A 280 -7.78 40.42 -9.77
N ALA A 281 -6.90 39.80 -10.56
CA ALA A 281 -6.03 38.68 -10.14
C ALA A 281 -4.63 39.16 -9.72
N LYS A 282 -3.84 38.29 -9.08
CA LYS A 282 -2.41 38.51 -8.75
C LYS A 282 -1.59 38.85 -10.01
N THR A 283 -1.93 38.22 -11.11
CA THR A 283 -1.30 38.48 -12.44
C THR A 283 -1.69 39.80 -13.05
N GLN A 284 -2.64 40.54 -12.47
CA GLN A 284 -3.13 41.85 -12.91
C GLN A 284 -2.79 42.89 -11.82
N GLU A 285 -3.79 43.42 -11.09
CA GLU A 285 -3.64 44.55 -10.18
C GLU A 285 -3.82 44.19 -8.68
N LEU A 286 -3.98 42.91 -8.30
CA LEU A 286 -4.22 42.54 -6.91
C LEU A 286 -3.03 42.88 -6.01
N PHE A 287 -1.81 42.74 -6.52
CA PHE A 287 -0.59 43.15 -5.81
C PHE A 287 -0.43 44.68 -5.74
N SER A 288 -0.95 45.45 -6.71
CA SER A 288 -1.02 46.92 -6.61
C SER A 288 -1.90 47.33 -5.42
N ILE A 289 -3.06 46.65 -5.27
CA ILE A 289 -3.97 46.90 -4.13
C ILE A 289 -3.31 46.58 -2.79
N LEU A 290 -2.56 45.48 -2.72
CA LEU A 290 -1.79 45.10 -1.52
C LEU A 290 -0.73 46.16 -1.20
N SER A 291 0.05 46.62 -2.19
CA SER A 291 1.10 47.62 -2.03
C SER A 291 0.54 48.97 -1.61
N ASP A 292 -0.56 49.42 -2.21
CA ASP A 292 -1.22 50.69 -1.88
C ASP A 292 -1.74 50.67 -0.44
N LYS A 293 -2.34 49.56 -0.01
CA LYS A 293 -2.90 49.40 1.34
C LYS A 293 -1.84 49.44 2.44
N PHE A 294 -0.64 48.93 2.13
CA PHE A 294 0.49 48.93 3.05
C PHE A 294 1.65 49.80 2.54
N SER A 295 1.29 50.96 1.95
CA SER A 295 2.26 51.88 1.34
C SER A 295 3.39 52.25 2.31
N GLY A 296 4.62 52.17 1.81
CA GLY A 296 5.84 52.43 2.57
C GLY A 296 6.25 51.32 3.53
N LYS A 297 5.58 50.18 3.55
CA LYS A 297 5.97 48.98 4.31
C LYS A 297 6.71 47.98 3.43
N ARG A 298 7.67 47.28 4.00
CA ARG A 298 8.34 46.17 3.33
C ARG A 298 7.42 44.94 3.43
N ILE A 299 6.99 44.42 2.29
CA ILE A 299 6.08 43.30 2.15
C ILE A 299 6.86 42.10 1.65
N LEU A 300 6.62 40.91 2.26
CA LEU A 300 7.06 39.61 1.75
C LEU A 300 5.83 38.81 1.36
N HIS A 301 5.71 38.42 0.11
CA HIS A 301 4.70 37.46 -0.35
C HIS A 301 5.24 36.05 -0.37
N ILE A 302 4.44 35.10 0.08
CA ILE A 302 4.78 33.68 0.20
C ILE A 302 3.72 32.89 -0.58
N GLY A 303 4.13 32.15 -1.61
CA GLY A 303 3.25 31.37 -2.46
C GLY A 303 3.99 30.26 -3.21
N ASP A 304 3.27 29.43 -3.95
CA ASP A 304 3.83 28.27 -4.65
C ASP A 304 4.02 28.50 -6.16
N ASP A 305 3.18 29.35 -6.77
CA ASP A 305 3.21 29.60 -8.20
C ASP A 305 4.35 30.54 -8.60
N GLU A 306 5.31 30.01 -9.41
CA GLU A 306 6.47 30.77 -9.89
C GLU A 306 6.09 32.05 -10.61
N PHE A 307 5.03 32.01 -11.45
CA PHE A 307 4.62 33.16 -12.23
C PHE A 307 3.73 34.13 -11.42
N ALA A 308 2.65 33.63 -10.83
CA ALA A 308 1.67 34.46 -10.14
C ALA A 308 2.19 35.01 -8.81
N ASP A 309 2.89 34.20 -8.01
CA ASP A 309 3.33 34.60 -6.67
C ASP A 309 4.72 35.21 -6.64
N ILE A 310 5.65 34.69 -7.48
CA ILE A 310 7.05 35.12 -7.39
C ILE A 310 7.36 36.23 -8.40
N GLU A 311 7.15 35.97 -9.70
CA GLU A 311 7.49 36.98 -10.72
C GLU A 311 6.59 38.22 -10.63
N LYS A 312 5.27 38.01 -10.46
CA LYS A 312 4.30 39.11 -10.44
C LYS A 312 4.41 39.95 -9.18
N SER A 313 4.55 39.36 -8.00
CA SER A 313 4.79 40.15 -6.76
C SER A 313 6.06 40.98 -6.89
N GLY A 314 7.16 40.39 -7.39
CA GLY A 314 8.41 41.09 -7.64
C GLY A 314 8.27 42.29 -8.59
N SER A 315 7.41 42.20 -9.63
CA SER A 315 7.14 43.29 -10.55
C SER A 315 6.44 44.50 -9.91
N HIS A 316 5.80 44.30 -8.73
CA HIS A 316 5.17 45.35 -7.90
C HIS A 316 6.04 45.78 -6.72
N GLY A 317 7.35 45.40 -6.69
CA GLY A 317 8.28 45.77 -5.62
C GLY A 317 8.02 45.05 -4.29
N ILE A 318 7.36 43.92 -4.33
CA ILE A 318 7.12 43.03 -3.20
C ILE A 318 8.19 41.95 -3.19
N ASP A 319 8.86 41.73 -2.04
CA ASP A 319 9.75 40.59 -1.87
C ASP A 319 8.96 39.28 -1.95
N ALA A 320 9.53 38.25 -2.53
CA ALA A 320 8.81 36.98 -2.71
C ALA A 320 9.61 35.78 -2.17
N PHE A 321 8.89 34.82 -1.63
CA PHE A 321 9.45 33.53 -1.20
C PHE A 321 8.58 32.38 -1.73
N ARG A 322 9.22 31.45 -2.44
CA ARG A 322 8.54 30.28 -2.98
C ARG A 322 8.47 29.15 -1.95
N ILE A 323 7.26 28.63 -1.71
CA ILE A 323 7.01 27.35 -1.06
C ILE A 323 6.65 26.34 -2.15
N TYR A 324 7.30 25.19 -2.15
CA TYR A 324 6.98 24.15 -3.14
C TYR A 324 5.61 23.51 -2.85
N SER A 325 4.73 23.47 -3.86
CA SER A 325 3.53 22.64 -3.81
C SER A 325 3.88 21.16 -3.80
N ALA A 326 2.95 20.31 -3.36
CA ALA A 326 3.15 18.86 -3.39
C ALA A 326 3.38 18.34 -4.82
N ALA A 327 2.67 18.91 -5.79
CA ALA A 327 2.85 18.60 -7.21
C ALA A 327 4.26 18.95 -7.70
N ALA A 328 4.79 20.13 -7.33
CA ALA A 328 6.14 20.54 -7.71
C ALA A 328 7.22 19.61 -7.11
N LEU A 329 7.05 19.15 -5.88
CA LEU A 329 7.95 18.17 -5.26
C LEU A 329 7.88 16.81 -5.94
N PHE A 330 6.69 16.37 -6.29
CA PHE A 330 6.44 15.13 -7.03
C PHE A 330 7.10 15.15 -8.42
N ASP A 331 6.90 16.24 -9.17
CA ASP A 331 7.52 16.43 -10.49
C ASP A 331 9.05 16.46 -10.41
N ALA A 332 9.61 17.10 -9.37
CA ALA A 332 11.06 17.14 -9.15
C ALA A 332 11.66 15.74 -8.91
N LEU A 333 10.88 14.80 -8.43
CA LEU A 333 11.26 13.40 -8.27
C LEU A 333 10.82 12.51 -9.47
N GLY A 334 10.49 13.12 -10.61
CA GLY A 334 10.08 12.43 -11.85
C GLY A 334 8.79 11.62 -11.66
N GLY A 335 7.80 12.18 -10.92
CA GLY A 335 6.52 11.55 -10.67
C GLY A 335 6.63 10.20 -9.96
N LEU A 336 7.75 9.93 -9.29
CA LEU A 336 8.07 8.66 -8.64
C LEU A 336 7.90 7.43 -9.55
N GLY A 337 7.76 7.65 -10.87
CA GLY A 337 7.50 6.60 -11.87
C GLY A 337 6.10 5.99 -11.81
N VAL A 338 5.13 6.66 -11.18
CA VAL A 338 3.73 6.20 -11.09
C VAL A 338 2.81 6.86 -12.11
N GLU A 339 3.21 8.01 -12.68
CA GLU A 339 2.37 8.80 -13.59
C GLU A 339 1.93 8.05 -14.84
N ASP A 340 2.79 7.17 -15.37
CA ASP A 340 2.50 6.40 -16.59
C ASP A 340 1.34 5.41 -16.43
N GLU A 341 0.94 5.12 -15.19
CA GLU A 341 -0.15 4.19 -14.89
C GLU A 341 -1.50 4.88 -14.67
N ILE A 342 -1.55 6.22 -14.79
CA ILE A 342 -2.81 6.97 -14.61
C ILE A 342 -3.72 6.73 -15.80
N SER A 343 -4.92 6.20 -15.55
CA SER A 343 -5.91 5.91 -16.58
C SER A 343 -7.29 6.55 -16.34
N ASN A 344 -7.61 6.92 -15.12
CA ASN A 344 -8.94 7.40 -14.73
C ASN A 344 -8.90 8.26 -13.47
N ILE A 345 -10.06 8.77 -13.03
CA ILE A 345 -10.17 9.63 -11.83
C ILE A 345 -9.84 8.88 -10.53
N SER A 346 -10.09 7.57 -10.47
CA SER A 346 -9.72 6.75 -9.32
C SER A 346 -8.21 6.77 -9.08
N ASP A 347 -7.41 6.61 -10.14
CA ASP A 347 -5.95 6.65 -10.07
C ASP A 347 -5.45 8.03 -9.63
N ARG A 348 -6.07 9.11 -10.12
CA ARG A 348 -5.72 10.48 -9.74
C ARG A 348 -6.01 10.78 -8.27
N VAL A 349 -7.10 10.22 -7.73
CA VAL A 349 -7.41 10.31 -6.29
C VAL A 349 -6.40 9.51 -5.46
N LYS A 350 -6.03 8.29 -5.89
CA LYS A 350 -4.99 7.50 -5.23
C LYS A 350 -3.66 8.26 -5.14
N ILE A 351 -3.25 8.90 -6.25
CA ILE A 351 -2.05 9.73 -6.27
C ILE A 351 -2.24 10.98 -5.41
N GLY A 352 -3.39 11.63 -5.45
CA GLY A 352 -3.68 12.81 -4.62
C GLY A 352 -3.57 12.54 -3.13
N LEU A 353 -4.13 11.42 -2.66
CA LEU A 353 -3.98 10.96 -1.27
C LEU A 353 -2.50 10.68 -0.91
N PHE A 354 -1.77 10.06 -1.82
CA PHE A 354 -0.35 9.84 -1.64
C PHE A 354 0.44 11.15 -1.53
N LEU A 355 0.18 12.11 -2.43
CA LEU A 355 0.84 13.42 -2.45
C LEU A 355 0.55 14.22 -1.18
N GLU A 356 -0.72 14.24 -0.76
CA GLU A 356 -1.12 14.94 0.46
C GLU A 356 -0.40 14.38 1.68
N ARG A 357 -0.25 13.08 1.81
CA ARG A 357 0.39 12.46 2.97
C ARG A 357 1.90 12.64 2.98
N ILE A 358 2.58 12.44 1.84
CA ILE A 358 4.05 12.41 1.77
C ILE A 358 4.67 13.79 1.53
N PHE A 359 4.01 14.69 0.78
CA PHE A 359 4.50 16.02 0.42
C PHE A 359 3.74 17.16 1.12
N ASN A 360 3.00 16.87 2.19
CA ASN A 360 2.36 17.90 3.01
C ASN A 360 3.37 18.92 3.54
N ASP A 361 4.54 18.46 3.98
CA ASP A 361 5.63 19.32 4.43
C ASP A 361 6.48 19.80 3.25
N PRO A 362 6.42 21.09 2.86
CA PRO A 362 7.24 21.60 1.76
C PRO A 362 8.72 21.70 2.08
N PHE A 363 9.11 21.54 3.34
CA PHE A 363 10.50 21.65 3.82
C PHE A 363 11.16 20.27 4.02
N LEU A 364 10.54 19.19 3.58
CA LEU A 364 11.04 17.83 3.78
C LEU A 364 12.43 17.58 3.17
N PHE A 365 12.88 18.44 2.23
CA PHE A 365 14.19 18.37 1.62
C PHE A 365 15.32 19.01 2.45
N GLU A 366 14.99 19.62 3.60
CA GLU A 366 15.99 20.21 4.52
C GLU A 366 16.76 19.17 5.34
N ASP A 367 16.34 17.90 5.33
CA ASP A 367 17.06 16.82 5.98
C ASP A 367 18.48 16.68 5.42
N GLU A 368 19.44 16.32 6.28
CA GLU A 368 20.88 16.29 5.94
C GLU A 368 21.20 15.42 4.72
N ASP A 369 20.49 14.32 4.52
CA ASP A 369 20.69 13.42 3.40
C ASP A 369 19.78 13.72 2.19
N GLN A 370 18.87 14.67 2.32
CA GLN A 370 17.92 15.13 1.28
C GLN A 370 17.13 13.99 0.62
N ARG A 371 16.89 12.88 1.32
CA ARG A 371 16.17 11.73 0.80
C ARG A 371 14.71 11.78 1.16
N LEU A 372 13.88 11.29 0.23
CA LEU A 372 12.47 11.04 0.55
C LEU A 372 12.39 10.01 1.67
N SER A 373 11.73 10.37 2.77
CA SER A 373 11.63 9.54 3.97
C SER A 373 10.20 9.39 4.47
N VAL A 374 9.95 8.30 5.18
CA VAL A 374 8.67 7.99 5.85
C VAL A 374 8.92 7.80 7.33
N LYS A 375 8.10 8.44 8.18
CA LYS A 375 8.38 8.59 9.61
C LYS A 375 7.95 7.40 10.46
N ASP A 376 6.81 6.78 10.15
CA ASP A 376 6.24 5.73 10.99
C ASP A 376 5.46 4.65 10.20
N ALA A 377 5.07 3.59 10.92
CA ALA A 377 4.34 2.47 10.36
C ALA A 377 2.95 2.84 9.82
N SER A 378 2.28 3.87 10.35
CA SER A 378 0.98 4.34 9.83
C SER A 378 1.14 4.89 8.42
N ASP A 379 2.17 5.70 8.18
CA ASP A 379 2.47 6.23 6.85
C ASP A 379 2.85 5.09 5.87
N ILE A 380 3.58 4.07 6.34
CA ILE A 380 3.90 2.89 5.52
C ILE A 380 2.60 2.18 5.09
N GLY A 381 1.69 1.96 6.04
CA GLY A 381 0.38 1.38 5.77
C GLY A 381 -0.44 2.21 4.78
N TYR A 382 -0.55 3.51 5.03
CA TYR A 382 -1.33 4.44 4.22
C TYR A 382 -0.79 4.56 2.79
N LEU A 383 0.50 4.89 2.65
CA LEU A 383 1.11 5.24 1.36
C LEU A 383 1.33 4.03 0.45
N PHE A 384 1.81 2.91 0.99
CA PHE A 384 2.32 1.81 0.19
C PHE A 384 1.42 0.59 0.17
N CYS A 385 0.61 0.38 1.21
CA CYS A 385 -0.26 -0.78 1.33
C CYS A 385 -1.73 -0.44 1.09
N GLY A 386 -2.16 0.76 1.51
CA GLY A 386 -3.53 1.24 1.44
C GLY A 386 -4.18 1.12 0.06
N PRO A 387 -3.54 1.62 -1.03
CA PRO A 387 -4.11 1.52 -2.37
C PRO A 387 -4.44 0.09 -2.79
N MET A 388 -3.47 -0.80 -2.66
CA MET A 388 -3.58 -2.21 -3.07
C MET A 388 -4.61 -2.99 -2.24
N ILE A 389 -4.59 -2.82 -0.92
CA ILE A 389 -5.54 -3.50 -0.03
C ILE A 389 -6.96 -2.97 -0.24
N SER A 390 -7.11 -1.69 -0.56
CA SER A 390 -8.40 -1.09 -0.92
C SER A 390 -8.96 -1.70 -2.20
N ASP A 391 -8.17 -1.74 -3.27
CA ASP A 391 -8.60 -2.34 -4.54
C ASP A 391 -8.92 -3.82 -4.38
N PHE A 392 -8.11 -4.56 -3.63
CA PHE A 392 -8.39 -5.96 -3.32
C PHE A 392 -9.71 -6.14 -2.57
N THR A 393 -9.96 -5.33 -1.53
CA THR A 393 -11.19 -5.43 -0.73
C THR A 393 -12.44 -5.13 -1.56
N LEU A 394 -12.37 -4.12 -2.41
CA LEU A 394 -13.46 -3.78 -3.34
C LEU A 394 -13.68 -4.87 -4.38
N TRP A 395 -12.62 -5.36 -5.02
CA TRP A 395 -12.70 -6.47 -5.97
C TRP A 395 -13.32 -7.71 -5.35
N MET A 396 -12.94 -8.05 -4.12
CA MET A 396 -13.47 -9.20 -3.41
C MET A 396 -14.96 -9.04 -3.13
N ASN A 397 -15.39 -7.86 -2.63
CA ASN A 397 -16.80 -7.58 -2.40
C ASN A 397 -17.62 -7.69 -3.70
N ASP A 398 -17.17 -7.02 -4.77
CA ASP A 398 -17.85 -7.05 -6.06
C ASP A 398 -17.93 -8.46 -6.64
N SER A 399 -16.89 -9.28 -6.46
CA SER A 399 -16.86 -10.66 -6.92
C SER A 399 -17.82 -11.55 -6.12
N ILE A 400 -17.88 -11.37 -4.81
CA ILE A 400 -18.80 -12.08 -3.91
C ILE A 400 -20.25 -11.74 -4.27
N GLU A 401 -20.59 -10.45 -4.37
CA GLU A 401 -21.96 -10.01 -4.69
C GLU A 401 -22.41 -10.44 -6.10
N ARG A 402 -21.53 -10.27 -7.11
CA ARG A 402 -21.81 -10.66 -8.49
C ARG A 402 -22.09 -12.17 -8.65
N GLN A 403 -21.43 -12.99 -7.85
CA GLN A 403 -21.59 -14.45 -7.88
C GLN A 403 -22.68 -14.95 -6.93
N GLY A 404 -23.28 -14.06 -6.13
CA GLY A 404 -24.43 -14.36 -5.30
C GLY A 404 -24.10 -15.12 -4.01
N TYR A 405 -22.89 -14.92 -3.44
CA TYR A 405 -22.56 -15.46 -2.13
C TYR A 405 -23.16 -14.57 -1.03
N ASP A 406 -23.96 -15.17 -0.16
CA ASP A 406 -24.61 -14.46 0.94
C ASP A 406 -23.75 -14.39 2.21
N GLN A 407 -22.65 -15.15 2.25
CA GLN A 407 -21.82 -15.31 3.43
C GLN A 407 -20.34 -15.41 3.07
N VAL A 408 -19.48 -14.75 3.86
CA VAL A 408 -18.04 -14.83 3.72
C VAL A 408 -17.34 -15.10 5.05
N LEU A 409 -16.38 -16.02 5.03
CA LEU A 409 -15.54 -16.39 6.15
C LEU A 409 -14.15 -15.75 5.97
N PHE A 410 -13.75 -14.87 6.86
CA PHE A 410 -12.40 -14.29 6.88
C PHE A 410 -11.49 -15.14 7.74
N GLY A 411 -10.60 -15.91 7.14
CA GLY A 411 -9.68 -16.79 7.84
C GLY A 411 -8.70 -16.02 8.74
N ALA A 412 -8.61 -16.44 10.01
CA ALA A 412 -7.66 -15.84 10.94
C ALA A 412 -6.20 -16.23 10.54
N ARG A 413 -5.23 -15.40 10.70
CA ARG A 413 -5.03 -14.06 11.27
C ARG A 413 -5.14 -12.97 10.20
N ASP A 414 -4.83 -13.32 8.96
CA ASP A 414 -4.71 -12.41 7.82
C ASP A 414 -6.06 -11.76 7.48
N GLY A 415 -7.16 -12.44 7.75
CA GLY A 415 -8.51 -11.92 7.57
C GLY A 415 -8.93 -10.82 8.56
N TYR A 416 -8.15 -10.54 9.59
CA TYR A 416 -8.55 -9.59 10.64
C TYR A 416 -8.74 -8.15 10.13
N LEU A 417 -7.77 -7.63 9.39
CA LEU A 417 -7.89 -6.29 8.81
C LEU A 417 -8.92 -6.28 7.67
N ILE A 418 -8.89 -7.29 6.81
CA ILE A 418 -9.77 -7.34 5.63
C ILE A 418 -11.23 -7.39 6.04
N GLU A 419 -11.57 -8.14 7.10
CA GLU A 419 -12.94 -8.15 7.66
C GLU A 419 -13.37 -6.77 8.17
N LYS A 420 -12.48 -6.02 8.83
CA LYS A 420 -12.76 -4.64 9.27
C LYS A 420 -13.00 -3.69 8.09
N LEU A 421 -12.21 -3.80 7.03
CA LEU A 421 -12.42 -3.00 5.81
C LEU A 421 -13.74 -3.39 5.14
N PHE A 422 -14.06 -4.68 5.09
CA PHE A 422 -15.31 -5.18 4.55
C PHE A 422 -16.53 -4.63 5.31
N GLN A 423 -16.45 -4.48 6.65
CA GLN A 423 -17.47 -3.84 7.47
C GLN A 423 -17.74 -2.37 7.11
N MET A 424 -16.78 -1.67 6.52
CA MET A 424 -16.97 -0.29 6.07
C MET A 424 -17.78 -0.20 4.77
N LEU A 425 -17.93 -1.33 4.05
CA LEU A 425 -18.71 -1.40 2.82
C LEU A 425 -20.20 -1.55 3.13
N ARG A 426 -21.03 -1.01 2.25
CA ARG A 426 -22.48 -1.19 2.31
C ARG A 426 -22.87 -2.47 1.57
N THR A 427 -22.53 -3.61 2.15
CA THR A 427 -22.82 -4.93 1.58
C THR A 427 -23.99 -5.60 2.29
N SER A 428 -24.75 -6.43 1.57
CA SER A 428 -25.77 -7.33 2.14
C SER A 428 -25.20 -8.68 2.59
N THR A 429 -23.92 -8.96 2.26
CA THR A 429 -23.25 -10.22 2.57
C THR A 429 -22.93 -10.34 4.06
N SER A 430 -23.40 -11.42 4.70
CA SER A 430 -23.02 -11.73 6.08
C SER A 430 -21.55 -12.11 6.16
N HIS A 431 -20.82 -11.59 7.13
CA HIS A 431 -19.38 -11.84 7.25
C HIS A 431 -19.04 -12.32 8.65
N TYR A 432 -18.03 -13.20 8.71
CA TYR A 432 -17.57 -13.84 9.93
C TYR A 432 -16.06 -13.84 9.99
N TYR A 433 -15.48 -13.30 11.06
CA TYR A 433 -14.09 -13.57 11.36
C TYR A 433 -13.99 -15.04 11.82
N PHE A 434 -13.36 -15.88 11.01
CA PHE A 434 -13.36 -17.32 11.20
C PHE A 434 -12.05 -17.79 11.86
N HIS A 435 -12.15 -18.23 13.11
CA HIS A 435 -11.01 -18.74 13.86
C HIS A 435 -10.48 -20.02 13.24
N THR A 436 -9.34 -19.92 12.60
CA THR A 436 -8.64 -21.03 11.96
C THR A 436 -7.14 -20.76 11.89
N SER A 437 -6.40 -21.77 11.49
CA SER A 437 -5.02 -21.70 11.03
C SER A 437 -4.78 -22.87 10.08
N ARG A 438 -3.72 -22.82 9.29
CA ARG A 438 -3.33 -23.96 8.43
C ARG A 438 -3.22 -25.26 9.25
N THR A 439 -2.58 -25.21 10.42
CA THR A 439 -2.44 -26.35 11.33
C THR A 439 -3.79 -26.86 11.84
N ALA A 440 -4.63 -25.97 12.32
CA ALA A 440 -5.94 -26.32 12.86
C ALA A 440 -6.87 -26.89 11.79
N ALA A 441 -6.86 -26.31 10.59
CA ALA A 441 -7.64 -26.80 9.44
C ALA A 441 -7.19 -28.21 9.02
N ILE A 442 -5.87 -28.42 8.89
CA ILE A 442 -5.32 -29.76 8.58
C ILE A 442 -5.74 -30.78 9.63
N ARG A 443 -5.58 -30.47 10.93
CA ARG A 443 -5.97 -31.39 11.99
C ARG A 443 -7.46 -31.74 11.92
N ALA A 444 -8.32 -30.74 11.77
CA ALA A 444 -9.76 -30.95 11.79
C ALA A 444 -10.34 -31.66 10.56
N GLY A 445 -9.74 -31.41 9.38
CA GLY A 445 -10.16 -32.01 8.12
C GLY A 445 -9.40 -33.27 7.70
N MET A 446 -8.54 -33.83 8.58
CA MET A 446 -7.76 -35.03 8.32
C MET A 446 -8.60 -36.30 8.42
N GLU A 447 -8.71 -37.08 7.34
CA GLU A 447 -9.61 -38.23 7.23
C GLU A 447 -8.89 -39.54 6.85
N SER A 448 -7.70 -39.47 6.25
CA SER A 448 -7.08 -40.63 5.62
C SER A 448 -5.56 -40.71 5.79
N GLN A 449 -4.99 -41.88 5.45
CA GLN A 449 -3.54 -42.08 5.38
C GLN A 449 -2.90 -41.14 4.33
N ASP A 450 -3.59 -40.91 3.19
CA ASP A 450 -3.08 -40.03 2.14
C ASP A 450 -2.93 -38.58 2.63
N ASP A 451 -3.78 -38.14 3.55
CA ASP A 451 -3.64 -36.83 4.19
C ASP A 451 -2.39 -36.74 5.06
N ILE A 452 -2.10 -37.82 5.82
CA ILE A 452 -0.88 -37.91 6.64
C ILE A 452 0.34 -37.86 5.74
N ASP A 453 0.37 -38.66 4.68
CA ASP A 453 1.47 -38.76 3.74
C ASP A 453 1.70 -37.41 3.03
N TYR A 454 0.62 -36.71 2.66
CA TYR A 454 0.70 -35.38 2.09
C TYR A 454 1.34 -34.36 3.06
N VAL A 455 0.90 -34.32 4.33
CA VAL A 455 1.45 -33.43 5.35
C VAL A 455 2.91 -33.78 5.68
N ASP A 456 3.24 -35.07 5.75
CA ASP A 456 4.60 -35.54 5.99
C ASP A 456 5.54 -35.21 4.83
N SER A 457 5.03 -35.14 3.59
CA SER A 457 5.82 -34.73 2.41
C SER A 457 6.24 -33.24 2.45
N MET A 458 5.54 -32.41 3.21
CA MET A 458 5.88 -31.00 3.34
C MET A 458 7.14 -30.82 4.19
N LYS A 459 8.07 -29.98 3.70
CA LYS A 459 9.30 -29.68 4.42
C LYS A 459 9.03 -29.01 5.75
N PHE A 460 9.75 -29.45 6.82
CA PHE A 460 9.74 -28.82 8.14
C PHE A 460 11.19 -28.59 8.60
N PHE A 461 11.42 -27.46 9.28
CA PHE A 461 12.75 -27.05 9.73
C PHE A 461 13.00 -27.35 11.22
N GLY A 462 12.35 -28.35 11.78
CA GLY A 462 12.49 -28.83 13.16
C GLY A 462 12.72 -30.34 13.24
N SER A 463 12.73 -30.88 14.46
CA SER A 463 12.86 -32.32 14.72
C SER A 463 11.59 -33.08 14.32
N PRO A 464 11.65 -34.42 14.15
CA PRO A 464 10.46 -35.24 13.93
C PRO A 464 9.43 -35.13 15.07
N GLU A 465 9.88 -34.98 16.30
CA GLU A 465 9.01 -34.78 17.48
C GLU A 465 8.30 -33.42 17.41
N GLU A 466 9.02 -32.38 17.04
CA GLU A 466 8.42 -31.05 16.84
C GLU A 466 7.44 -31.07 15.67
N THR A 467 7.72 -31.78 14.59
CA THR A 467 6.80 -31.97 13.47
C THR A 467 5.49 -32.59 13.92
N LEU A 468 5.56 -33.65 14.70
CA LEU A 468 4.39 -34.37 15.22
C LEU A 468 3.54 -33.47 16.11
N LYS A 469 4.18 -32.71 16.99
CA LYS A 469 3.51 -31.78 17.90
C LYS A 469 2.91 -30.60 17.15
N VAL A 470 3.67 -29.91 16.32
CA VAL A 470 3.22 -28.69 15.65
C VAL A 470 2.15 -28.98 14.59
N ARG A 471 2.36 -30.01 13.75
CA ARG A 471 1.43 -30.28 12.63
C ARG A 471 0.22 -31.10 13.04
N PHE A 472 0.42 -32.09 13.91
CA PHE A 472 -0.66 -33.04 14.25
C PHE A 472 -1.23 -32.87 15.67
N GLY A 473 -0.60 -32.04 16.51
CA GLY A 473 -1.07 -31.78 17.88
C GLY A 473 -0.89 -32.98 18.82
N ILE A 474 0.15 -33.80 18.60
CA ILE A 474 0.40 -35.01 19.36
C ILE A 474 1.77 -34.93 20.03
N ASP A 475 1.83 -35.16 21.33
CA ASP A 475 3.09 -35.30 22.04
C ASP A 475 3.62 -36.73 21.87
N VAL A 476 4.94 -36.88 21.66
CA VAL A 476 5.58 -38.19 21.48
C VAL A 476 5.32 -39.14 22.67
N ASN A 477 5.17 -38.60 23.87
CA ASN A 477 4.88 -39.38 25.06
C ASN A 477 3.47 -40.01 25.04
N ASP A 478 2.54 -39.48 24.26
CA ASP A 478 1.16 -39.97 24.14
C ASP A 478 1.06 -41.17 23.17
N ILE A 479 2.09 -41.44 22.36
CA ILE A 479 2.08 -42.51 21.35
C ILE A 479 2.49 -43.88 21.92
N ASN A 480 2.95 -44.00 23.15
CA ASN A 480 3.57 -45.20 23.70
C ASN A 480 2.75 -46.51 23.69
N SER A 481 1.48 -46.48 23.22
CA SER A 481 0.60 -47.66 23.14
C SER A 481 -0.23 -47.75 21.84
N ILE A 482 -0.19 -46.75 20.96
CA ILE A 482 -1.00 -46.69 19.75
C ILE A 482 -0.07 -46.43 18.56
N ASP A 483 -0.39 -47.01 17.41
CA ASP A 483 0.28 -46.68 16.13
C ASP A 483 0.16 -45.18 15.83
N ARG A 484 1.26 -44.55 15.39
CA ARG A 484 1.37 -43.10 15.10
C ARG A 484 0.21 -42.60 14.21
N ASN A 485 -0.05 -43.30 13.12
CA ASN A 485 -1.02 -42.85 12.13
C ASN A 485 -2.45 -42.99 12.67
N SER A 486 -2.73 -44.03 13.43
CA SER A 486 -4.01 -44.20 14.13
C SER A 486 -4.24 -43.09 15.17
N ALA A 487 -3.21 -42.68 15.91
CA ALA A 487 -3.31 -41.56 16.87
C ALA A 487 -3.60 -40.22 16.15
N ILE A 488 -2.95 -39.99 15.01
CA ILE A 488 -3.18 -38.78 14.20
C ILE A 488 -4.63 -38.73 13.71
N LEU A 489 -5.16 -39.80 13.15
CA LEU A 489 -6.53 -39.84 12.66
C LEU A 489 -7.58 -39.74 13.78
N GLU A 490 -7.30 -40.29 14.98
CA GLU A 490 -8.18 -40.14 16.15
C GLU A 490 -8.21 -38.67 16.63
N LYS A 491 -7.06 -38.00 16.72
CA LYS A 491 -6.96 -36.58 17.04
C LYS A 491 -7.70 -35.74 15.99
N GLY A 492 -7.53 -36.05 14.72
CA GLY A 492 -8.23 -35.39 13.61
C GLY A 492 -9.77 -35.49 13.75
N LYS A 493 -10.26 -36.68 13.99
CA LYS A 493 -11.71 -36.93 14.19
C LYS A 493 -12.26 -36.13 15.40
N GLN A 494 -11.48 -36.02 16.48
CA GLN A 494 -11.87 -35.21 17.64
C GLN A 494 -11.91 -33.72 17.29
N GLN A 495 -10.88 -33.21 16.61
CA GLN A 495 -10.83 -31.82 16.21
C GLN A 495 -11.93 -31.46 15.19
N GLY A 496 -12.27 -32.34 14.26
CA GLY A 496 -13.41 -32.14 13.34
C GLY A 496 -14.73 -31.97 14.11
N LYS A 497 -14.99 -32.81 15.14
CA LYS A 497 -16.18 -32.66 16.00
C LYS A 497 -16.19 -31.33 16.76
N ASN A 498 -15.04 -30.90 17.26
CA ASN A 498 -14.91 -29.65 18.00
C ASN A 498 -15.15 -28.45 17.07
N TYR A 499 -14.64 -28.52 15.82
CA TYR A 499 -14.91 -27.49 14.80
C TYR A 499 -16.40 -27.41 14.43
N HIS A 500 -17.10 -28.52 14.29
CA HIS A 500 -18.55 -28.48 14.03
C HIS A 500 -19.30 -27.74 15.14
N LYS A 501 -18.93 -27.93 16.41
CA LYS A 501 -19.51 -27.14 17.52
C LYS A 501 -19.25 -25.66 17.39
N TYR A 502 -18.08 -25.27 16.91
CA TYR A 502 -17.73 -23.87 16.66
C TYR A 502 -18.58 -23.30 15.48
N ILE A 503 -18.67 -24.03 14.38
CA ILE A 503 -19.48 -23.65 13.21
C ILE A 503 -20.94 -23.48 13.60
N ASP A 504 -21.49 -24.42 14.41
CA ASP A 504 -22.86 -24.34 14.92
C ASP A 504 -23.09 -23.08 15.79
N LYS A 505 -22.11 -22.69 16.60
CA LYS A 505 -22.18 -21.46 17.42
C LYS A 505 -22.20 -20.19 16.58
N LEU A 506 -21.52 -20.18 15.44
CA LEU A 506 -21.51 -19.02 14.54
C LEU A 506 -22.85 -18.82 13.83
N GLY A 507 -23.68 -19.87 13.74
CA GLY A 507 -24.98 -19.80 13.08
C GLY A 507 -24.87 -19.56 11.57
N ILE A 508 -23.83 -20.08 10.94
CA ILE A 508 -23.60 -19.98 9.50
C ILE A 508 -24.80 -20.58 8.75
N GLY A 509 -25.38 -19.81 7.86
CA GLY A 509 -26.58 -20.20 7.09
C GLY A 509 -26.32 -21.31 6.06
N GLY A 510 -27.40 -21.79 5.40
CA GLY A 510 -27.36 -22.90 4.47
C GLY A 510 -26.94 -22.58 3.02
N GLY A 511 -26.47 -21.39 2.71
CA GLY A 511 -26.01 -21.00 1.36
C GLY A 511 -24.55 -21.33 1.11
N ASP A 512 -24.10 -21.19 -0.14
CA ASP A 512 -22.70 -21.33 -0.52
C ASP A 512 -21.83 -20.30 0.21
N LEU A 513 -20.57 -20.67 0.47
CA LEU A 513 -19.64 -19.89 1.28
C LEU A 513 -18.53 -19.28 0.43
N ALA A 514 -18.30 -17.98 0.59
CA ALA A 514 -17.04 -17.36 0.23
C ALA A 514 -16.04 -17.55 1.38
N PHE A 515 -14.78 -17.83 1.07
CA PHE A 515 -13.69 -17.97 2.04
C PHE A 515 -12.54 -17.08 1.63
N PHE A 516 -12.10 -16.22 2.54
CA PHE A 516 -10.92 -15.40 2.34
C PHE A 516 -9.67 -16.07 2.91
N ASP A 517 -8.62 -16.14 2.09
CA ASP A 517 -7.23 -16.40 2.51
C ASP A 517 -6.30 -15.40 1.81
N PHE A 518 -5.16 -15.05 2.43
CA PHE A 518 -4.32 -13.97 1.91
C PHE A 518 -3.32 -14.49 0.89
N VAL A 519 -2.22 -15.11 1.32
CA VAL A 519 -1.19 -15.69 0.44
C VAL A 519 -1.14 -17.18 0.64
N ALA A 520 -1.72 -17.95 -0.26
CA ALA A 520 -1.90 -19.37 -0.05
C ALA A 520 -1.85 -20.22 -1.32
N LYS A 521 -1.59 -21.51 -1.12
CA LYS A 521 -1.72 -22.56 -2.14
C LYS A 521 -3.13 -23.20 -2.14
N GLY A 522 -3.94 -22.94 -1.12
CA GLY A 522 -5.25 -23.54 -0.93
C GLY A 522 -5.31 -24.66 0.13
N THR A 523 -4.20 -24.96 0.82
CA THR A 523 -4.18 -26.04 1.82
C THR A 523 -5.18 -25.83 2.95
N THR A 524 -5.33 -24.60 3.45
CA THR A 524 -6.31 -24.28 4.50
C THR A 524 -7.73 -24.57 4.02
N GLN A 525 -8.10 -24.06 2.86
CA GLN A 525 -9.42 -24.30 2.24
C GLN A 525 -9.69 -25.79 2.00
N MET A 526 -8.70 -26.52 1.48
CA MET A 526 -8.81 -27.95 1.17
C MET A 526 -9.30 -28.78 2.36
N TYR A 527 -8.78 -28.49 3.56
CA TYR A 527 -9.19 -29.18 4.77
C TYR A 527 -10.46 -28.60 5.39
N LEU A 528 -10.63 -27.26 5.37
CA LEU A 528 -11.83 -26.63 5.93
C LEU A 528 -13.10 -27.00 5.18
N GLN A 529 -13.08 -27.06 3.85
CA GLN A 529 -14.29 -27.37 3.07
C GLN A 529 -14.90 -28.74 3.42
N ARG A 530 -14.11 -29.68 3.96
CA ARG A 530 -14.61 -30.97 4.43
C ARG A 530 -15.49 -30.86 5.68
N LEU A 531 -15.37 -29.76 6.42
CA LEU A 531 -16.17 -29.50 7.63
C LEU A 531 -17.52 -28.85 7.30
N PHE A 532 -17.74 -28.45 6.05
CA PHE A 532 -18.97 -27.81 5.60
C PHE A 532 -19.69 -28.71 4.59
N SER A 533 -21.02 -28.68 4.65
CA SER A 533 -21.85 -29.32 3.62
C SER A 533 -22.11 -28.45 2.40
N GLN A 534 -21.85 -27.16 2.56
CA GLN A 534 -21.99 -26.13 1.53
C GLN A 534 -20.77 -26.12 0.62
N HIS A 535 -20.96 -25.68 -0.63
CA HIS A 535 -19.85 -25.34 -1.51
C HIS A 535 -19.06 -24.15 -0.95
N MET A 536 -17.74 -24.21 -1.03
CA MET A 536 -16.84 -23.15 -0.55
C MET A 536 -15.95 -22.69 -1.69
N LYS A 537 -16.06 -21.40 -2.07
CA LYS A 537 -15.15 -20.74 -3.01
C LYS A 537 -14.17 -19.86 -2.27
N GLY A 538 -12.87 -20.03 -2.56
CA GLY A 538 -11.80 -19.20 -2.05
C GLY A 538 -11.64 -17.90 -2.85
N PHE A 539 -11.55 -16.76 -2.16
CA PHE A 539 -11.16 -15.46 -2.70
C PHE A 539 -9.82 -15.07 -2.10
N TYR A 540 -8.78 -15.15 -2.92
CA TYR A 540 -7.40 -15.02 -2.46
C TYR A 540 -6.79 -13.71 -2.93
N PHE A 541 -6.01 -13.07 -2.07
CA PHE A 541 -5.17 -11.96 -2.52
C PHE A 541 -4.10 -12.45 -3.51
N LEU A 542 -3.36 -13.49 -3.13
CA LEU A 542 -2.34 -14.11 -3.98
C LEU A 542 -2.41 -15.63 -3.89
N GLN A 543 -2.75 -16.29 -4.99
CA GLN A 543 -2.64 -17.74 -5.10
C GLN A 543 -1.23 -18.13 -5.58
N LEU A 544 -0.55 -18.98 -4.81
CA LEU A 544 0.75 -19.52 -5.14
C LEU A 544 0.65 -20.96 -5.60
N GLU A 545 1.42 -21.31 -6.65
CA GLU A 545 1.57 -22.69 -7.15
C GLU A 545 0.22 -23.39 -7.39
N PRO A 546 -0.68 -22.83 -8.25
CA PRO A 546 -2.03 -23.37 -8.46
C PRO A 546 -2.00 -24.82 -8.98
N GLU A 547 -0.94 -25.23 -9.66
CA GLU A 547 -0.75 -26.61 -10.14
C GLU A 547 -0.68 -27.65 -9.03
N PHE A 548 -0.31 -27.27 -7.82
CA PHE A 548 -0.30 -28.15 -6.65
C PHE A 548 -1.69 -28.59 -6.21
N MET A 549 -2.68 -27.78 -6.52
CA MET A 549 -4.08 -28.01 -6.11
C MET A 549 -5.01 -28.32 -7.27
N ALA A 550 -4.47 -28.40 -8.50
CA ALA A 550 -5.27 -28.64 -9.71
C ALA A 550 -6.08 -29.94 -9.67
N ASP A 551 -5.62 -30.95 -8.92
CA ASP A 551 -6.28 -32.24 -8.74
C ASP A 551 -7.08 -32.34 -7.42
N LYS A 552 -7.22 -31.25 -6.66
CA LYS A 552 -7.86 -31.24 -5.32
C LYS A 552 -9.29 -30.67 -5.29
N ASP A 553 -9.87 -30.42 -6.45
CA ASP A 553 -11.23 -29.91 -6.61
C ASP A 553 -11.50 -28.64 -5.75
N LEU A 554 -10.58 -27.67 -5.83
CA LEU A 554 -10.68 -26.38 -5.14
C LEU A 554 -11.19 -25.31 -6.08
N ASP A 555 -12.31 -24.68 -5.72
CA ASP A 555 -12.79 -23.47 -6.39
C ASP A 555 -12.11 -22.27 -5.76
N ILE A 556 -11.20 -21.61 -6.52
CA ILE A 556 -10.41 -20.45 -6.08
C ILE A 556 -10.43 -19.37 -7.16
N GLU A 557 -10.67 -18.14 -6.72
CA GLU A 557 -10.48 -16.94 -7.51
C GLU A 557 -9.46 -16.04 -6.80
N ALA A 558 -8.44 -15.59 -7.52
CA ALA A 558 -7.36 -14.82 -6.92
C ALA A 558 -7.23 -13.44 -7.56
N PHE A 559 -6.95 -12.43 -6.74
CA PHE A 559 -6.62 -11.08 -7.22
C PHE A 559 -5.29 -11.09 -7.98
N TYR A 560 -4.29 -11.79 -7.44
CA TYR A 560 -3.04 -12.12 -8.12
C TYR A 560 -2.88 -13.64 -8.23
N ALA A 561 -2.44 -14.11 -9.39
CA ALA A 561 -2.19 -15.53 -9.62
C ALA A 561 -0.72 -15.77 -9.99
N ASP A 562 -0.24 -17.01 -9.77
CA ASP A 562 1.18 -17.36 -9.93
C ASP A 562 1.68 -17.25 -11.38
N GLU A 563 0.81 -17.38 -12.37
CA GLU A 563 1.12 -17.13 -13.78
C GLU A 563 1.61 -15.71 -14.06
N GLY A 564 1.25 -14.72 -13.20
CA GLY A 564 1.72 -13.34 -13.27
C GLY A 564 3.11 -13.09 -12.69
N LYS A 565 3.75 -14.09 -12.10
CA LYS A 565 4.96 -13.92 -11.29
C LYS A 565 6.17 -13.34 -12.04
N ASP A 566 6.24 -13.51 -13.34
CA ASP A 566 7.32 -12.94 -14.15
C ASP A 566 7.06 -11.50 -14.59
N SER A 567 5.83 -11.02 -14.50
CA SER A 567 5.39 -9.69 -14.96
C SER A 567 4.91 -8.76 -13.86
N SER A 568 4.55 -9.28 -12.69
CA SER A 568 3.99 -8.51 -11.58
C SER A 568 5.01 -8.28 -10.47
N ALA A 569 5.16 -7.02 -10.05
CA ALA A 569 6.04 -6.62 -8.95
C ALA A 569 5.55 -7.10 -7.57
N ILE A 570 4.31 -7.59 -7.48
CA ILE A 570 3.75 -8.10 -6.21
C ILE A 570 4.59 -9.25 -5.66
N PHE A 571 5.12 -10.12 -6.51
CA PHE A 571 5.92 -11.27 -6.09
C PHE A 571 7.27 -10.89 -5.44
N ASP A 572 7.73 -9.66 -5.67
CA ASP A 572 8.92 -9.12 -5.01
C ASP A 572 8.61 -8.48 -3.64
N ASN A 573 7.35 -8.07 -3.40
CA ASN A 573 6.99 -7.17 -2.30
C ASN A 573 5.86 -7.68 -1.39
N TYR A 574 5.13 -8.75 -1.74
CA TYR A 574 3.97 -9.20 -0.95
C TYR A 574 4.30 -9.56 0.52
N TYR A 575 5.56 -9.89 0.82
CA TYR A 575 5.99 -10.16 2.20
C TYR A 575 5.77 -8.98 3.15
N ILE A 576 5.76 -7.74 2.64
CA ILE A 576 5.46 -6.55 3.44
C ILE A 576 4.02 -6.62 3.93
N LEU A 577 3.10 -6.95 3.02
CA LEU A 577 1.68 -7.13 3.33
C LEU A 577 1.47 -8.32 4.26
N GLU A 578 2.09 -9.47 3.97
CA GLU A 578 2.00 -10.68 4.81
C GLU A 578 2.51 -10.42 6.24
N THR A 579 3.49 -9.52 6.42
CA THR A 579 3.98 -9.10 7.73
C THR A 579 2.96 -8.25 8.47
N ILE A 580 2.36 -7.27 7.79
CA ILE A 580 1.47 -6.26 8.39
C ILE A 580 0.07 -6.84 8.66
N LEU A 581 -0.43 -7.69 7.75
CA LEU A 581 -1.77 -8.28 7.84
C LEU A 581 -1.79 -9.42 8.85
N THR A 582 -1.92 -9.10 10.11
CA THR A 582 -1.96 -10.06 11.22
C THR A 582 -2.95 -9.59 12.29
N ALA A 583 -3.50 -10.52 13.05
CA ALA A 583 -4.39 -10.20 14.17
C ALA A 583 -3.60 -9.80 15.44
N PRO A 584 -4.20 -9.05 16.38
CA PRO A 584 -3.56 -8.64 17.63
C PRO A 584 -3.47 -9.78 18.68
N TYR A 585 -3.73 -11.01 18.30
CA TYR A 585 -3.67 -12.20 19.14
C TYR A 585 -2.93 -13.33 18.42
N PRO A 586 -2.45 -14.35 19.16
CA PRO A 586 -1.60 -15.39 18.59
C PRO A 586 -2.35 -16.32 17.62
N GLN A 587 -1.59 -17.15 16.92
CA GLN A 587 -2.15 -18.16 16.02
C GLN A 587 -3.02 -19.14 16.81
N MET A 588 -4.15 -19.50 16.20
CA MET A 588 -4.98 -20.57 16.73
C MET A 588 -4.26 -21.92 16.58
N GLU A 589 -4.27 -22.72 17.64
CA GLU A 589 -3.67 -24.04 17.68
C GLU A 589 -4.69 -25.14 17.37
N GLU A 590 -5.82 -25.14 18.07
CA GLU A 590 -6.90 -26.13 17.94
C GLU A 590 -8.20 -25.63 18.57
N MET A 591 -9.28 -26.39 18.45
CA MET A 591 -10.55 -26.18 19.16
C MET A 591 -10.63 -27.05 20.43
N ASP A 592 -11.12 -26.48 21.53
CA ASP A 592 -11.43 -27.27 22.74
C ASP A 592 -12.66 -28.13 22.54
N ASP A 593 -12.98 -28.96 23.52
CA ASP A 593 -14.12 -29.88 23.48
C ASP A 593 -15.49 -29.18 23.44
N ASP A 594 -15.54 -27.90 23.74
CA ASP A 594 -16.73 -27.07 23.64
C ASP A 594 -16.78 -26.26 22.33
N GLY A 595 -15.75 -26.35 21.47
CA GLY A 595 -15.65 -25.59 20.22
C GLY A 595 -15.26 -24.13 20.45
N ASN A 596 -14.40 -23.85 21.41
CA ASN A 596 -13.76 -22.55 21.58
C ASN A 596 -12.31 -22.63 21.08
N PRO A 597 -11.78 -21.57 20.45
CA PRO A 597 -10.42 -21.58 19.95
C PRO A 597 -9.38 -21.57 21.08
N ILE A 598 -8.40 -22.47 21.00
CA ILE A 598 -7.18 -22.47 21.81
C ILE A 598 -6.06 -21.86 20.98
N TYR A 599 -5.31 -20.96 21.59
CA TYR A 599 -4.22 -20.25 20.94
C TYR A 599 -2.86 -20.73 21.43
N VAL A 600 -1.87 -20.70 20.55
CA VAL A 600 -0.46 -20.89 20.98
C VAL A 600 -0.04 -19.72 21.88
N LYS A 601 1.05 -19.92 22.62
CA LYS A 601 1.62 -18.82 23.41
C LYS A 601 2.06 -17.68 22.49
N GLU A 602 1.69 -16.43 22.84
CA GLU A 602 2.14 -15.25 22.10
C GLU A 602 3.67 -15.11 22.18
N THR A 603 4.29 -14.99 21.01
CA THR A 603 5.74 -14.85 20.84
C THR A 603 6.15 -13.45 20.41
N ARG A 604 5.23 -12.69 19.83
CA ARG A 604 5.45 -11.31 19.39
C ARG A 604 5.47 -10.38 20.60
N SER A 605 6.33 -9.38 20.57
CA SER A 605 6.40 -8.38 21.65
C SER A 605 5.23 -7.38 21.56
N ASP A 606 4.89 -6.74 22.69
CA ASP A 606 3.93 -5.63 22.71
C ASP A 606 4.35 -4.49 21.76
N ARG A 607 5.65 -4.33 21.51
CA ARG A 607 6.18 -3.37 20.54
C ARG A 607 5.76 -3.76 19.12
N ASP A 608 5.97 -5.00 18.74
CA ASP A 608 5.63 -5.49 17.39
C ASP A 608 4.12 -5.39 17.15
N LEU A 609 3.31 -5.75 18.15
CA LEU A 609 1.85 -5.63 18.08
C LEU A 609 1.40 -4.16 17.85
N ARG A 610 2.06 -3.19 18.52
CA ARG A 610 1.78 -1.75 18.27
C ARG A 610 2.20 -1.29 16.86
N VAL A 611 3.27 -1.84 16.32
CA VAL A 611 3.70 -1.51 14.95
C VAL A 611 2.70 -2.03 13.93
N PHE A 612 2.22 -3.26 14.09
CA PHE A 612 1.15 -3.82 13.24
C PHE A 612 -0.13 -2.98 13.31
N ASP A 613 -0.57 -2.63 14.52
CA ASP A 613 -1.76 -1.81 14.73
C ASP A 613 -1.64 -0.44 14.02
N ARG A 614 -0.49 0.24 14.17
CA ARG A 614 -0.25 1.51 13.47
C ARG A 614 -0.30 1.36 11.95
N ALA A 615 0.35 0.35 11.39
CA ALA A 615 0.33 0.11 9.95
C ALA A 615 -1.08 -0.20 9.44
N GLN A 616 -1.84 -1.02 10.17
CA GLN A 616 -3.23 -1.32 9.84
C GLN A 616 -4.14 -0.10 9.97
N CYS A 617 -3.94 0.75 10.99
CA CYS A 617 -4.66 2.02 11.11
C CYS A 617 -4.42 2.91 9.89
N GLY A 618 -3.19 2.99 9.38
CA GLY A 618 -2.89 3.74 8.15
C GLY A 618 -3.64 3.19 6.92
N ILE A 619 -3.72 1.86 6.78
CA ILE A 619 -4.51 1.24 5.70
C ILE A 619 -6.00 1.56 5.83
N MET A 620 -6.54 1.49 7.06
CA MET A 620 -7.96 1.80 7.33
C MET A 620 -8.28 3.27 7.04
N GLU A 621 -7.41 4.19 7.47
CA GLU A 621 -7.52 5.63 7.19
C GLU A 621 -7.54 5.91 5.68
N TYR A 622 -6.62 5.29 4.93
CA TYR A 622 -6.60 5.39 3.47
C TYR A 622 -7.91 4.92 2.85
N PHE A 623 -8.39 3.75 3.25
CA PHE A 623 -9.61 3.15 2.71
C PHE A 623 -10.84 4.02 2.98
N GLU A 624 -10.99 4.52 4.21
CA GLU A 624 -12.08 5.42 4.60
C GLU A 624 -12.06 6.71 3.76
N GLU A 625 -10.90 7.33 3.58
CA GLU A 625 -10.76 8.54 2.77
C GLU A 625 -11.07 8.26 1.29
N TYR A 626 -10.55 7.18 0.74
CA TYR A 626 -10.81 6.78 -0.64
C TYR A 626 -12.31 6.53 -0.88
N LEU A 627 -12.99 5.83 0.03
CA LEU A 627 -14.44 5.61 -0.05
C LEU A 627 -15.25 6.91 0.07
N ARG A 628 -14.79 7.85 0.89
CA ARG A 628 -15.45 9.14 1.11
C ARG A 628 -15.33 10.07 -0.10
N ILE A 629 -14.20 10.05 -0.78
CA ILE A 629 -13.92 10.93 -1.92
C ILE A 629 -14.63 10.44 -3.18
N LEU A 630 -14.52 9.16 -3.48
CA LEU A 630 -15.02 8.59 -4.73
C LEU A 630 -16.40 7.96 -4.60
N ALA A 631 -17.29 8.36 -5.49
CA ALA A 631 -18.54 7.67 -5.76
C ALA A 631 -18.26 6.21 -6.18
N GLU A 632 -19.17 5.30 -5.84
CA GLU A 632 -18.98 3.86 -6.05
C GLU A 632 -18.70 3.53 -7.52
N SER A 633 -19.45 4.14 -8.45
CA SER A 633 -19.27 3.92 -9.90
C SER A 633 -17.90 4.39 -10.43
N ALA A 634 -17.24 5.31 -9.72
CA ALA A 634 -15.95 5.88 -10.10
C ALA A 634 -14.75 5.07 -9.58
N ARG A 635 -14.95 4.18 -8.60
CA ARG A 635 -13.89 3.34 -8.03
C ARG A 635 -13.47 2.30 -9.05
N LYS A 636 -12.18 2.29 -9.37
CA LYS A 636 -11.62 1.35 -10.36
C LYS A 636 -10.30 0.79 -9.85
N GLU A 637 -10.15 -0.52 -9.94
CA GLU A 637 -8.90 -1.18 -9.64
C GLU A 637 -7.82 -0.84 -10.67
N ASN A 638 -6.59 -0.67 -10.19
CA ASN A 638 -5.40 -0.51 -11.03
C ASN A 638 -4.20 -1.21 -10.40
N LYS A 639 -4.10 -2.51 -10.62
CA LYS A 639 -3.05 -3.38 -10.05
C LYS A 639 -1.64 -2.88 -10.34
N LYS A 640 -1.39 -2.29 -11.53
CA LYS A 640 -0.06 -1.78 -11.89
C LYS A 640 0.34 -0.56 -11.08
N LEU A 641 -0.59 0.36 -10.86
CA LEU A 641 -0.36 1.53 -10.01
C LEU A 641 -0.14 1.09 -8.56
N ASP A 642 -0.96 0.17 -8.06
CA ASP A 642 -0.85 -0.36 -6.70
C ASP A 642 0.49 -1.09 -6.45
N GLU A 643 0.94 -1.88 -7.43
CA GLU A 643 2.25 -2.54 -7.39
C GLU A 643 3.41 -1.52 -7.35
N LYS A 644 3.29 -0.41 -8.09
CA LYS A 644 4.27 0.67 -8.05
C LYS A 644 4.29 1.37 -6.69
N PHE A 645 3.13 1.68 -6.09
CA PHE A 645 3.07 2.24 -4.74
C PHE A 645 3.73 1.31 -3.71
N LEU A 646 3.39 0.02 -3.72
CA LEU A 646 4.01 -0.94 -2.81
C LEU A 646 5.53 -1.02 -3.03
N ALA A 647 5.99 -0.97 -4.27
CA ALA A 647 7.41 -1.03 -4.61
C ALA A 647 8.21 0.22 -4.14
N LEU A 648 7.54 1.37 -3.94
CA LEU A 648 8.18 2.59 -3.44
C LEU A 648 8.78 2.39 -2.04
N VAL A 649 8.25 1.48 -1.23
CA VAL A 649 8.82 1.16 0.09
C VAL A 649 10.30 0.80 0.04
N ASN A 650 10.77 0.24 -1.08
CA ASN A 650 12.17 -0.10 -1.30
C ASN A 650 13.04 1.10 -1.75
N LYS A 651 12.43 2.25 -2.04
CA LYS A 651 13.09 3.42 -2.62
C LYS A 651 13.07 4.65 -1.72
N VAL A 652 12.37 4.57 -0.59
CA VAL A 652 12.26 5.61 0.42
C VAL A 652 13.05 5.23 1.66
N LYS A 653 13.47 6.21 2.42
CA LYS A 653 14.12 5.98 3.72
C LYS A 653 13.05 5.78 4.79
N ILE A 654 13.02 4.61 5.39
CA ILE A 654 12.13 4.33 6.52
C ILE A 654 12.85 4.73 7.81
N LEU A 655 12.23 5.64 8.57
CA LEU A 655 12.76 6.14 9.84
C LEU A 655 12.23 5.37 11.06
N ASP A 656 11.21 4.54 10.89
CA ASP A 656 10.64 3.70 11.95
C ASP A 656 11.50 2.43 12.16
N GLU A 657 12.46 2.51 13.09
CA GLU A 657 13.32 1.39 13.45
C GLU A 657 12.54 0.19 14.00
N ASP A 658 11.41 0.43 14.68
CA ASP A 658 10.57 -0.64 15.20
C ASP A 658 9.93 -1.43 14.05
N PHE A 659 9.52 -0.75 12.98
CA PHE A 659 9.04 -1.40 11.78
C PHE A 659 10.13 -2.26 11.12
N LEU A 660 11.33 -1.73 10.96
CA LEU A 660 12.46 -2.43 10.33
C LEU A 660 12.93 -3.68 11.09
N THR A 661 12.58 -3.80 12.37
CA THR A 661 12.92 -4.96 13.21
C THR A 661 11.81 -6.01 13.30
N LEU A 662 10.67 -5.81 12.61
CA LEU A 662 9.60 -6.81 12.55
C LEU A 662 10.08 -8.11 11.91
N LYS A 663 9.46 -9.20 12.33
CA LYS A 663 9.73 -10.55 11.81
C LYS A 663 8.46 -11.19 11.29
N VAL A 664 8.60 -11.85 10.15
CA VAL A 664 7.56 -12.72 9.59
C VAL A 664 7.81 -14.13 10.11
N GLU A 665 6.84 -14.67 10.82
CA GLU A 665 6.90 -16.03 11.35
C GLU A 665 5.94 -16.94 10.58
N ASP A 666 6.46 -18.06 10.08
CA ASP A 666 5.65 -19.17 9.58
C ASP A 666 5.90 -20.43 10.43
N PRO A 667 5.13 -20.61 11.53
CA PRO A 667 5.33 -21.73 12.46
C PRO A 667 5.12 -23.09 11.80
N PHE A 668 4.24 -23.20 10.81
CA PHE A 668 3.96 -24.46 10.14
C PHE A 668 5.20 -25.01 9.39
N PHE A 669 6.05 -24.14 8.88
CA PHE A 669 7.32 -24.51 8.25
C PHE A 669 8.52 -24.30 9.18
N GLY A 670 8.34 -23.69 10.35
CA GLY A 670 9.42 -23.33 11.26
C GLY A 670 10.35 -22.25 10.71
N ARG A 671 9.80 -21.27 9.98
CA ARG A 671 10.56 -20.17 9.35
C ARG A 671 10.39 -18.86 10.07
N MET A 672 11.43 -18.02 9.97
CA MET A 672 11.42 -16.63 10.41
C MET A 672 12.21 -15.78 9.40
N THR A 673 11.68 -14.64 8.99
CA THR A 673 12.33 -13.70 8.08
C THR A 673 12.20 -12.29 8.62
N ASP A 674 13.31 -11.54 8.69
CA ASP A 674 13.29 -10.14 9.12
C ASP A 674 12.77 -9.26 7.98
N ILE A 675 11.90 -8.29 8.28
CA ILE A 675 11.36 -7.39 7.25
C ILE A 675 12.43 -6.53 6.60
N LYS A 676 13.46 -6.12 7.33
CA LYS A 676 14.62 -5.41 6.79
C LYS A 676 15.39 -6.19 5.72
N ASP A 677 15.24 -7.52 5.69
CA ASP A 677 15.87 -8.38 4.66
C ASP A 677 15.06 -8.43 3.37
N VAL A 678 13.83 -7.93 3.40
CA VAL A 678 12.89 -7.88 2.28
C VAL A 678 12.82 -6.48 1.68
N ILE A 679 12.95 -5.45 2.50
CA ILE A 679 12.93 -4.04 2.12
C ILE A 679 14.35 -3.56 1.77
N GLY A 680 14.52 -2.84 0.67
CA GLY A 680 15.72 -2.08 0.35
C GLY A 680 16.68 -2.70 -0.61
#